data_9516ab22d126c1b0c5588a5b64431e9d
#
_entry.id   9516ab22d126c1b0c5588a5b64431e9d
#
_cell.length_a   1.000
_cell.length_b   1.000
_cell.length_c   1.000
_cell.angle_alpha   90.00
_cell.angle_beta   90.00
_cell.angle_gamma   90.00
#
_symmetry.space_group_name_H-M   'P 1'
#
loop_
_entity.id
_entity.type
_entity.pdbx_description
1 polymer ?
#
loop_
_entity_poly.entity_id
_entity_poly.type
_entity_poly.pdbx_seq_one_letter_code
_entity_poly.pdbx_strand_id
1 'polypeptide(L)'
;MSQQPRSEVPVQPAAQPSIGSLAAHRPHAVASANGGLSTAADLDPDLDADADAYEPDVDGDELPHGRFLDRERSWLAFNERVLELAEDPATPLLERANFLAIFASNLDEFFMVRVAGLKRRIATGVATRSASGLQPREVLDLIWTRSRELMARHAACYQQDIAPALSDEGIQLIRWPELTEKEQARLFTFFRQRVFPVLTPLAVDPAHPFPYISGLSLNLAVVVRNPVSGHRHFARVKVPPLLTRFLEASPQRYVPIEDIIAAHLEELFPGMEVLAHHMFRVTRNEDLEVEEDDAENLLKALEKELMRRRFGPPVRLEVEESIDPYVLDLLVRELKVSDAEVYPLPGPLDLTGLFGIASLDRPELKFPKFIAGTHRDLAEVESASAPDIFAALRERDVLLHHPYDSFSTSVQAFLEQAAGDPDVLAIKQTLYRTSGDSPIVDALIDAAESGKQVLVLVEIKARFDEQANIKWARKLEEAGCHVVYGLVGLKTHCKLSLVVRQEGDTLRRYSHVGTGNYHPKTARLYEDLGLLTADPQVGADLSDLFNRLSGYSRRETYRRLLVAPKSLRDGLISRINKEIAHQRAGRPAYVRFKVNSMVDEAIIDACYRAAQAGVPVDIWVRGICAIRPGVPGLSENIRVRSILGRFLEHSRVFSFGNGGEPEVWFGSADMMHRNLDRRIEALVRVTDPAHRVALSRLLETGMADTTSSWHLGPDGNWTRHATDADGQPLRHVQEMLIDARRRRRATP
;
A
#
# COMPACT_ATOMS: atom_id res chain seq x y z
N MET A 1 22.00 68.11 52.15
CA MET A 1 20.85 67.53 52.61
C MET A 1 20.40 66.51 51.53
N SER A 2 20.61 65.35 51.86
CA SER A 2 20.34 64.02 51.20
C SER A 2 19.96 64.02 49.73
N GLN A 3 20.93 63.61 48.91
CA GLN A 3 20.75 63.10 47.54
C GLN A 3 20.39 61.59 47.60
N GLN A 4 19.33 61.21 46.96
CA GLN A 4 19.04 59.82 46.66
C GLN A 4 19.76 59.40 45.37
N PRO A 5 20.28 58.16 45.26
CA PRO A 5 20.91 57.68 44.04
C PRO A 5 19.89 57.10 43.08
N ARG A 6 20.14 57.34 41.79
CA ARG A 6 19.40 56.74 40.62
C ARG A 6 19.63 55.27 40.54
N SER A 7 18.56 54.46 40.34
CA SER A 7 18.56 53.06 40.06
C SER A 7 18.96 52.81 38.57
N GLU A 8 20.01 52.05 38.38
CA GLU A 8 20.39 51.50 37.08
C GLU A 8 19.45 50.34 36.72
N VAL A 9 18.91 50.38 35.50
CA VAL A 9 18.13 49.31 34.89
C VAL A 9 19.11 48.34 34.19
N PRO A 10 19.10 47.03 34.45
CA PRO A 10 19.97 46.12 33.73
C PRO A 10 19.45 45.92 32.32
N VAL A 11 20.35 46.13 31.36
CA VAL A 11 20.17 45.76 29.93
C VAL A 11 20.21 44.25 29.80
N GLN A 12 19.13 43.65 29.35
CA GLN A 12 19.10 42.25 28.94
C GLN A 12 19.89 42.06 27.62
N PRO A 13 20.72 41.01 27.48
CA PRO A 13 21.38 40.73 26.23
C PRO A 13 20.36 40.17 25.22
N ALA A 14 20.44 40.68 23.99
CA ALA A 14 19.64 40.24 22.86
C ALA A 14 19.75 38.72 22.63
N ALA A 15 18.61 38.05 22.57
CA ALA A 15 18.51 36.65 22.23
C ALA A 15 18.99 36.43 20.82
N GLN A 16 20.01 35.56 20.65
CA GLN A 16 20.39 34.99 19.35
C GLN A 16 19.26 34.15 18.83
N PRO A 17 18.94 34.17 17.51
CA PRO A 17 17.94 33.30 16.95
C PRO A 17 18.44 31.86 17.00
N SER A 18 17.71 30.97 17.68
CA SER A 18 17.92 29.55 17.68
C SER A 18 17.77 29.03 16.24
N ILE A 19 18.83 28.40 15.75
CA ILE A 19 18.81 27.64 14.48
C ILE A 19 17.83 26.50 14.69
N GLY A 20 16.63 26.66 14.14
CA GLY A 20 15.64 25.61 14.07
C GLY A 20 16.22 24.42 13.31
N SER A 21 16.21 23.24 13.92
CA SER A 21 16.61 21.99 13.29
C SER A 21 15.77 21.80 12.03
N LEU A 22 16.40 21.86 10.88
CA LEU A 22 15.84 21.39 9.61
C LEU A 22 15.65 19.88 9.73
N ALA A 23 14.47 19.48 10.20
CA ALA A 23 14.02 18.10 10.08
C ALA A 23 13.98 17.78 8.58
N ALA A 24 14.85 16.87 8.16
CA ALA A 24 14.86 16.36 6.80
C ALA A 24 13.49 15.73 6.50
N HIS A 25 12.65 16.45 5.77
CA HIS A 25 11.46 15.89 5.18
C HIS A 25 11.90 14.83 4.18
N ARG A 26 11.56 13.57 4.45
CA ARG A 26 11.54 12.55 3.40
C ARG A 26 10.53 12.99 2.34
N PRO A 27 10.79 12.77 1.06
CA PRO A 27 9.71 12.83 0.10
C PRO A 27 8.72 11.74 0.51
N HIS A 28 7.58 12.15 1.05
CA HIS A 28 6.40 11.30 0.99
C HIS A 28 6.25 10.93 -0.48
N ALA A 29 6.01 9.65 -0.76
CA ALA A 29 5.51 9.28 -2.07
C ALA A 29 4.36 10.24 -2.36
N VAL A 30 4.60 11.16 -3.27
CA VAL A 30 3.58 12.13 -3.69
C VAL A 30 2.53 11.25 -4.35
N ALA A 31 1.48 10.92 -3.61
CA ALA A 31 0.29 10.41 -4.22
C ALA A 31 -0.11 11.48 -5.22
N SER A 32 0.15 11.21 -6.50
CA SER A 32 -0.18 12.15 -7.55
C SER A 32 -1.67 12.48 -7.41
N ALA A 33 -2.01 13.74 -7.42
CA ALA A 33 -3.40 14.22 -7.32
C ALA A 33 -4.26 13.78 -8.51
N ASN A 34 -3.73 13.01 -9.41
CA ASN A 34 -4.36 12.50 -10.62
C ASN A 34 -4.35 10.96 -10.59
N GLY A 35 -5.46 10.36 -10.27
CA GLY A 35 -6.08 9.09 -10.67
C GLY A 35 -5.22 7.87 -10.99
N GLY A 36 -3.99 7.74 -10.48
CA GLY A 36 -3.16 6.54 -10.63
C GLY A 36 -3.38 5.54 -9.48
N LEU A 37 -3.16 4.27 -9.75
CA LEU A 37 -3.07 3.23 -8.73
C LEU A 37 -2.05 3.65 -7.67
N SER A 38 -2.40 3.47 -6.39
CA SER A 38 -1.51 3.72 -5.27
C SER A 38 -0.25 2.85 -5.37
N THR A 39 0.82 3.39 -4.84
CA THR A 39 2.08 2.68 -4.64
C THR A 39 1.90 1.45 -3.74
N ALA A 40 2.88 0.57 -3.73
CA ALA A 40 3.00 -0.65 -2.92
C ALA A 40 2.69 -0.52 -1.41
N ALA A 41 2.49 0.69 -0.90
CA ALA A 41 2.14 0.95 0.48
C ALA A 41 0.91 0.19 1.01
N ASP A 42 0.12 -0.44 0.12
CA ASP A 42 -0.97 -1.34 0.47
C ASP A 42 -0.65 -2.83 0.34
N LEU A 43 0.51 -3.16 -0.18
CA LEU A 43 1.08 -4.48 0.03
C LEU A 43 1.67 -4.46 1.43
N ASP A 44 0.85 -4.85 2.38
CA ASP A 44 1.18 -4.84 3.79
C ASP A 44 2.49 -5.59 4.07
N PRO A 45 3.52 -4.90 4.51
CA PRO A 45 4.87 -5.44 4.62
C PRO A 45 5.15 -6.23 5.89
N ASP A 46 4.22 -6.34 6.84
CA ASP A 46 4.39 -7.14 8.07
C ASP A 46 4.37 -8.66 7.81
N LEU A 47 5.11 -9.09 6.80
CA LEU A 47 5.11 -10.46 6.34
C LEU A 47 6.12 -11.36 7.08
N ASP A 48 6.95 -10.84 7.97
CA ASP A 48 8.01 -11.61 8.63
C ASP A 48 7.59 -12.34 9.91
N ALA A 49 6.40 -12.07 10.44
CA ALA A 49 5.92 -12.72 11.66
C ALA A 49 5.36 -14.14 11.48
N ASP A 50 5.41 -14.69 10.28
CA ASP A 50 4.75 -15.96 9.92
C ASP A 50 5.66 -17.19 10.08
N ALA A 51 6.58 -17.20 11.02
CA ALA A 51 7.50 -18.33 11.23
C ALA A 51 6.98 -19.40 12.23
N ASP A 52 5.75 -19.27 12.72
CA ASP A 52 5.16 -20.32 13.54
C ASP A 52 4.73 -21.48 12.62
N ALA A 53 5.39 -22.64 12.77
CA ALA A 53 5.08 -23.83 12.02
C ALA A 53 3.62 -24.26 12.30
N TYR A 54 2.79 -24.27 11.27
CA TYR A 54 1.48 -24.91 11.31
C TYR A 54 1.69 -26.41 11.53
N GLU A 55 1.27 -26.94 12.69
CA GLU A 55 1.13 -28.38 12.91
C GLU A 55 -0.29 -28.77 12.44
N PRO A 56 -0.43 -29.61 11.40
CA PRO A 56 -1.75 -30.05 10.95
C PRO A 56 -2.41 -30.92 12.05
N ASP A 57 -3.68 -30.61 12.35
CA ASP A 57 -4.51 -31.47 13.19
C ASP A 57 -4.58 -32.89 12.60
N VAL A 58 -4.14 -33.88 13.37
CA VAL A 58 -4.01 -35.28 12.99
C VAL A 58 -5.37 -35.98 13.09
N ASP A 59 -6.33 -35.61 12.20
CA ASP A 59 -7.52 -36.42 12.01
C ASP A 59 -7.97 -36.39 10.54
N GLY A 60 -7.62 -37.47 9.81
CA GLY A 60 -8.19 -37.87 8.53
C GLY A 60 -7.48 -37.34 7.28
N ASP A 61 -7.12 -38.21 6.36
CA ASP A 61 -6.53 -38.07 5.02
C ASP A 61 -5.47 -36.98 4.91
N GLU A 62 -4.21 -37.38 5.01
CA GLU A 62 -3.05 -36.48 4.83
C GLU A 62 -3.09 -35.81 3.46
N LEU A 63 -3.28 -34.48 3.44
CA LEU A 63 -3.14 -33.70 2.22
C LEU A 63 -1.69 -33.79 1.69
N PRO A 64 -1.49 -33.82 0.36
CA PRO A 64 -0.17 -34.04 -0.23
C PRO A 64 0.86 -33.00 0.22
N HIS A 65 2.11 -33.44 0.46
CA HIS A 65 3.22 -32.52 0.60
C HIS A 65 3.40 -31.71 -0.69
N GLY A 66 3.86 -30.44 -0.56
CA GLY A 66 4.09 -29.56 -1.72
C GLY A 66 2.80 -28.99 -2.35
N ARG A 67 1.69 -29.02 -1.61
CA ARG A 67 0.41 -28.45 -2.05
C ARG A 67 0.38 -26.92 -2.07
N PHE A 68 1.33 -26.26 -1.45
CA PHE A 68 1.41 -24.81 -1.41
C PHE A 68 2.38 -24.26 -2.45
N LEU A 69 2.00 -23.15 -3.08
CA LEU A 69 2.91 -22.31 -3.86
C LEU A 69 3.75 -21.44 -2.93
N ASP A 70 4.99 -21.13 -3.36
CA ASP A 70 5.84 -20.22 -2.63
C ASP A 70 5.29 -18.79 -2.69
N ARG A 71 5.20 -18.14 -1.53
CA ARG A 71 4.58 -16.83 -1.38
C ARG A 71 5.40 -15.68 -2.00
N GLU A 72 6.74 -15.77 -1.99
CA GLU A 72 7.62 -14.74 -2.55
C GLU A 72 7.63 -14.84 -4.09
N ARG A 73 7.65 -16.05 -4.63
CA ARG A 73 7.43 -16.29 -6.06
C ARG A 73 6.06 -15.76 -6.49
N SER A 74 5.02 -15.99 -5.71
CA SER A 74 3.67 -15.48 -5.98
C SER A 74 3.62 -13.95 -5.94
N TRP A 75 4.39 -13.32 -5.04
CA TRP A 75 4.51 -11.87 -4.98
C TRP A 75 5.17 -11.30 -6.25
N LEU A 76 6.26 -11.89 -6.71
CA LEU A 76 6.92 -11.48 -7.96
C LEU A 76 5.98 -11.64 -9.15
N ALA A 77 5.21 -12.73 -9.20
CA ALA A 77 4.18 -12.94 -10.23
C ALA A 77 3.04 -11.91 -10.15
N PHE A 78 2.71 -11.39 -8.96
CA PHE A 78 1.80 -10.25 -8.84
C PHE A 78 2.40 -8.98 -9.45
N ASN A 79 3.65 -8.65 -9.13
CA ASN A 79 4.29 -7.46 -9.69
C ASN A 79 4.53 -7.58 -11.19
N GLU A 80 4.73 -8.80 -11.70
CA GLU A 80 4.75 -9.09 -13.14
C GLU A 80 3.43 -8.71 -13.82
N ARG A 81 2.26 -9.08 -13.23
CA ARG A 81 0.96 -8.67 -13.76
C ARG A 81 0.76 -7.15 -13.78
N VAL A 82 1.39 -6.42 -12.84
CA VAL A 82 1.44 -4.95 -12.88
C VAL A 82 2.27 -4.47 -14.06
N LEU A 83 3.41 -5.11 -14.36
CA LEU A 83 4.23 -4.79 -15.53
C LEU A 83 3.49 -5.06 -16.83
N GLU A 84 2.73 -6.17 -16.93
CA GLU A 84 1.91 -6.48 -18.09
C GLU A 84 0.85 -5.39 -18.41
N LEU A 85 0.38 -4.63 -17.43
CA LEU A 85 -0.48 -3.46 -17.68
C LEU A 85 0.30 -2.30 -18.32
N ALA A 86 1.58 -2.15 -18.02
CA ALA A 86 2.43 -1.18 -18.69
C ALA A 86 2.80 -1.62 -20.13
N GLU A 87 2.95 -2.91 -20.34
CA GLU A 87 3.24 -3.52 -21.67
C GLU A 87 2.00 -3.54 -22.59
N ASP A 88 0.79 -3.47 -22.03
CA ASP A 88 -0.46 -3.53 -22.80
C ASP A 88 -0.73 -2.24 -23.58
N PRO A 89 -0.69 -2.24 -24.92
CA PRO A 89 -0.94 -1.07 -25.74
C PRO A 89 -2.40 -0.57 -25.65
N ALA A 90 -3.34 -1.38 -25.18
CA ALA A 90 -4.72 -0.97 -24.95
C ALA A 90 -4.88 -0.06 -23.70
N THR A 91 -3.89 -0.06 -22.80
CA THR A 91 -3.83 0.85 -21.67
C THR A 91 -3.39 2.26 -22.13
N PRO A 92 -4.05 3.35 -21.69
CA PRO A 92 -3.66 4.72 -22.07
C PRO A 92 -2.19 5.01 -21.71
N LEU A 93 -1.48 5.76 -22.54
CA LEU A 93 -0.03 5.91 -22.50
C LEU A 93 0.51 6.43 -21.14
N LEU A 94 -0.10 7.47 -20.58
CA LEU A 94 0.33 7.98 -19.28
C LEU A 94 0.00 7.03 -18.11
N GLU A 95 -0.99 6.17 -18.27
CA GLU A 95 -1.26 5.10 -17.31
C GLU A 95 -0.23 3.97 -17.44
N ARG A 96 0.23 3.65 -18.66
CA ARG A 96 1.35 2.71 -18.86
C ARG A 96 2.61 3.21 -18.16
N ALA A 97 2.96 4.50 -18.31
CA ALA A 97 4.06 5.13 -17.57
C ALA A 97 3.86 5.07 -16.04
N ASN A 98 2.62 5.25 -15.58
CA ASN A 98 2.25 5.12 -14.18
C ASN A 98 2.45 3.68 -13.67
N PHE A 99 2.07 2.65 -14.45
CA PHE A 99 2.29 1.25 -14.08
C PHE A 99 3.77 0.87 -14.03
N LEU A 100 4.63 1.44 -14.89
CA LEU A 100 6.09 1.29 -14.74
C LEU A 100 6.60 1.85 -13.41
N ALA A 101 6.13 3.04 -13.02
CA ALA A 101 6.50 3.63 -11.74
C ALA A 101 5.99 2.82 -10.54
N ILE A 102 4.77 2.28 -10.63
CA ILE A 102 4.19 1.38 -9.61
C ILE A 102 5.01 0.10 -9.49
N PHE A 103 5.36 -0.55 -10.61
CA PHE A 103 6.21 -1.75 -10.61
C PHE A 103 7.53 -1.50 -9.88
N ALA A 104 8.20 -0.38 -10.19
CA ALA A 104 9.46 -0.02 -9.54
C ALA A 104 9.31 0.21 -8.03
N SER A 105 8.27 0.95 -7.63
CA SER A 105 7.97 1.22 -6.22
C SER A 105 7.62 -0.05 -5.44
N ASN A 106 6.82 -0.94 -6.05
CA ASN A 106 6.49 -2.24 -5.48
C ASN A 106 7.74 -3.08 -5.23
N LEU A 107 8.64 -3.13 -6.22
CA LEU A 107 9.87 -3.91 -6.12
C LEU A 107 10.81 -3.34 -5.05
N ASP A 108 10.90 -2.01 -4.92
CA ASP A 108 11.66 -1.36 -3.84
C ASP A 108 11.19 -1.83 -2.48
N GLU A 109 9.88 -1.79 -2.22
CA GLU A 109 9.30 -2.24 -0.96
C GLU A 109 9.54 -3.73 -0.71
N PHE A 110 9.39 -4.56 -1.73
CA PHE A 110 9.68 -6.00 -1.65
C PHE A 110 11.11 -6.27 -1.17
N PHE A 111 12.10 -5.55 -1.73
CA PHE A 111 13.48 -5.69 -1.29
C PHE A 111 13.71 -5.12 0.10
N MET A 112 13.15 -3.95 0.41
CA MET A 112 13.32 -3.30 1.72
C MET A 112 12.80 -4.15 2.88
N VAL A 113 11.80 -4.99 2.61
CA VAL A 113 11.09 -5.73 3.67
C VAL A 113 11.30 -7.24 3.52
N ARG A 114 10.87 -7.81 2.39
CA ARG A 114 10.81 -9.28 2.24
C ARG A 114 12.19 -9.89 2.06
N VAL A 115 12.98 -9.35 1.12
CA VAL A 115 14.35 -9.81 0.89
C VAL A 115 15.21 -9.53 2.13
N ALA A 116 15.03 -8.36 2.76
CA ALA A 116 15.71 -8.00 3.98
C ALA A 116 15.41 -8.99 5.12
N GLY A 117 14.16 -9.37 5.33
CA GLY A 117 13.76 -10.35 6.32
C GLY A 117 14.33 -11.74 6.04
N LEU A 118 14.32 -12.21 4.78
CA LEU A 118 14.96 -13.48 4.40
C LEU A 118 16.45 -13.48 4.68
N LYS A 119 17.16 -12.41 4.33
CA LYS A 119 18.61 -12.26 4.64
C LYS A 119 18.87 -12.32 6.14
N ARG A 120 18.04 -11.63 6.94
CA ARG A 120 18.15 -11.63 8.40
C ARG A 120 17.98 -13.04 8.97
N ARG A 121 16.93 -13.79 8.55
CA ARG A 121 16.71 -15.18 8.99
C ARG A 121 17.89 -16.09 8.67
N ILE A 122 18.47 -15.95 7.50
CA ILE A 122 19.68 -16.70 7.12
C ILE A 122 20.87 -16.33 8.02
N ALA A 123 21.06 -15.02 8.26
CA ALA A 123 22.16 -14.51 9.08
C ALA A 123 22.06 -14.95 10.56
N THR A 124 20.84 -15.10 11.09
CA THR A 124 20.59 -15.58 12.46
C THR A 124 20.51 -17.10 12.58
N GLY A 125 20.69 -17.84 11.49
CA GLY A 125 20.66 -19.31 11.47
C GLY A 125 19.26 -19.92 11.61
N VAL A 126 18.20 -19.13 11.47
CA VAL A 126 16.80 -19.61 11.46
C VAL A 126 16.50 -20.22 10.09
N ALA A 127 16.67 -21.54 10.00
CA ALA A 127 16.54 -22.30 8.75
C ALA A 127 15.15 -22.99 8.60
N THR A 128 14.09 -22.40 9.11
CA THR A 128 12.73 -22.96 8.96
C THR A 128 12.32 -22.95 7.49
N ARG A 129 11.88 -24.10 6.96
CA ARG A 129 11.33 -24.21 5.61
C ARG A 129 10.03 -23.45 5.51
N SER A 130 9.78 -22.84 4.34
CA SER A 130 8.47 -22.25 4.02
C SER A 130 7.40 -23.34 3.88
N ALA A 131 6.13 -22.97 3.90
CA ALA A 131 5.00 -23.88 3.61
C ALA A 131 5.14 -24.60 2.25
N SER A 132 5.81 -23.98 1.27
CA SER A 132 6.14 -24.60 -0.02
C SER A 132 7.27 -25.65 0.07
N GLY A 133 7.90 -25.83 1.23
CA GLY A 133 9.00 -26.76 1.47
C GLY A 133 10.39 -26.21 1.14
N LEU A 134 10.51 -25.01 0.59
CA LEU A 134 11.78 -24.39 0.21
C LEU A 134 12.55 -23.85 1.43
N GLN A 135 13.87 -23.94 1.37
CA GLN A 135 14.78 -23.30 2.32
C GLN A 135 14.87 -21.80 2.06
N PRO A 136 15.12 -20.94 3.05
CA PRO A 136 15.25 -19.49 2.85
C PRO A 136 16.28 -19.11 1.78
N ARG A 137 17.39 -19.87 1.65
CA ARG A 137 18.40 -19.62 0.63
C ARG A 137 17.91 -19.94 -0.78
N GLU A 138 17.19 -21.06 -0.93
CA GLU A 138 16.56 -21.44 -2.21
C GLU A 138 15.54 -20.38 -2.68
N VAL A 139 14.78 -19.82 -1.72
CA VAL A 139 13.84 -18.72 -2.00
C VAL A 139 14.58 -17.47 -2.45
N LEU A 140 15.71 -17.11 -1.81
CA LEU A 140 16.53 -15.95 -2.25
C LEU A 140 17.09 -16.13 -3.65
N ASP A 141 17.61 -17.30 -3.99
CA ASP A 141 18.15 -17.59 -5.33
C ASP A 141 17.06 -17.45 -6.40
N LEU A 142 15.85 -17.94 -6.13
CA LEU A 142 14.68 -17.74 -6.98
C LEU A 142 14.31 -16.25 -7.14
N ILE A 143 14.33 -15.50 -6.03
CA ILE A 143 14.04 -14.06 -6.05
C ILE A 143 15.07 -13.33 -6.91
N TRP A 144 16.35 -13.56 -6.71
CA TRP A 144 17.42 -12.88 -7.47
C TRP A 144 17.31 -13.17 -8.98
N THR A 145 17.06 -14.41 -9.35
CA THR A 145 16.89 -14.80 -10.76
C THR A 145 15.67 -14.09 -11.37
N ARG A 146 14.51 -14.23 -10.71
CA ARG A 146 13.26 -13.69 -11.26
C ARG A 146 13.23 -12.16 -11.26
N SER A 147 13.81 -11.53 -10.25
CA SER A 147 13.88 -10.05 -10.18
C SER A 147 14.73 -9.49 -11.33
N ARG A 148 15.86 -10.14 -11.70
CA ARG A 148 16.67 -9.71 -12.85
C ARG A 148 15.89 -9.75 -14.15
N GLU A 149 15.16 -10.84 -14.40
CA GLU A 149 14.32 -10.99 -15.59
C GLU A 149 13.25 -9.87 -15.65
N LEU A 150 12.56 -9.64 -14.54
CA LEU A 150 11.50 -8.63 -14.48
C LEU A 150 12.06 -7.21 -14.60
N MET A 151 13.20 -6.91 -14.00
CA MET A 151 13.84 -5.59 -14.10
C MET A 151 14.38 -5.33 -15.52
N ALA A 152 14.92 -6.34 -16.19
CA ALA A 152 15.32 -6.23 -17.60
C ALA A 152 14.10 -5.96 -18.50
N ARG A 153 12.99 -6.69 -18.32
CA ARG A 153 11.73 -6.50 -19.04
C ARG A 153 11.12 -5.11 -18.78
N HIS A 154 11.16 -4.65 -17.53
CA HIS A 154 10.72 -3.32 -17.13
C HIS A 154 11.53 -2.20 -17.82
N ALA A 155 12.85 -2.32 -17.85
CA ALA A 155 13.71 -1.36 -18.54
C ALA A 155 13.50 -1.39 -20.06
N ALA A 156 13.33 -2.58 -20.65
CA ALA A 156 13.02 -2.74 -22.08
C ALA A 156 11.68 -2.09 -22.44
N CYS A 157 10.62 -2.32 -21.66
CA CYS A 157 9.31 -1.68 -21.86
C CYS A 157 9.44 -0.14 -21.84
N TYR A 158 10.20 0.41 -20.89
CA TYR A 158 10.44 1.86 -20.89
C TYR A 158 11.15 2.34 -22.16
N GLN A 159 12.28 1.71 -22.52
CA GLN A 159 13.13 2.20 -23.61
C GLN A 159 12.56 1.96 -25.00
N GLN A 160 11.92 0.79 -25.21
CA GLN A 160 11.49 0.35 -26.54
C GLN A 160 10.05 0.74 -26.86
N ASP A 161 9.19 0.88 -25.83
CA ASP A 161 7.78 1.14 -26.02
C ASP A 161 7.34 2.50 -25.49
N ILE A 162 7.57 2.78 -24.18
CA ILE A 162 6.95 3.94 -23.52
C ILE A 162 7.65 5.25 -23.91
N ALA A 163 8.98 5.30 -23.88
CA ALA A 163 9.71 6.53 -24.19
C ALA A 163 9.52 6.97 -25.67
N PRO A 164 9.56 6.06 -26.67
CA PRO A 164 9.22 6.40 -28.04
C PRO A 164 7.77 6.87 -28.18
N ALA A 165 6.79 6.16 -27.60
CA ALA A 165 5.39 6.53 -27.68
C ALA A 165 5.10 7.90 -27.01
N LEU A 166 5.75 8.23 -25.90
CA LEU A 166 5.68 9.56 -25.29
C LEU A 166 6.24 10.63 -26.24
N SER A 167 7.36 10.34 -26.92
CA SER A 167 7.95 11.27 -27.89
C SER A 167 7.02 11.51 -29.08
N ASP A 168 6.32 10.50 -29.59
CA ASP A 168 5.33 10.62 -30.66
C ASP A 168 4.15 11.50 -30.25
N GLU A 169 3.79 11.49 -28.96
CA GLU A 169 2.77 12.36 -28.37
C GLU A 169 3.31 13.75 -27.99
N GLY A 170 4.58 14.05 -28.33
CA GLY A 170 5.24 15.34 -28.06
C GLY A 170 5.84 15.46 -26.65
N ILE A 171 5.75 14.43 -25.80
CA ILE A 171 6.36 14.41 -24.46
C ILE A 171 7.75 13.80 -24.58
N GLN A 172 8.77 14.62 -24.65
CA GLN A 172 10.16 14.17 -24.88
C GLN A 172 10.93 14.04 -23.57
N LEU A 173 11.37 12.81 -23.25
CA LEU A 173 12.33 12.55 -22.19
C LEU A 173 13.72 12.43 -22.82
N ILE A 174 14.51 13.49 -22.71
CA ILE A 174 15.77 13.67 -23.45
C ILE A 174 16.97 13.69 -22.51
N ARG A 175 18.14 13.34 -23.06
CA ARG A 175 19.41 13.39 -22.35
C ARG A 175 20.09 14.74 -22.57
N TRP A 176 21.03 15.08 -21.67
CA TRP A 176 21.74 16.37 -21.74
C TRP A 176 22.33 16.71 -23.13
N PRO A 177 22.98 15.78 -23.88
CA PRO A 177 23.53 16.07 -25.20
C PRO A 177 22.50 16.40 -26.28
N GLU A 178 21.21 16.05 -26.06
CA GLU A 178 20.12 16.29 -27.00
C GLU A 178 19.45 17.66 -26.81
N LEU A 179 19.89 18.40 -25.79
CA LEU A 179 19.41 19.75 -25.50
C LEU A 179 20.04 20.76 -26.46
N THR A 180 19.25 21.76 -26.86
CA THR A 180 19.75 22.91 -27.58
C THR A 180 20.61 23.80 -26.66
N GLU A 181 21.54 24.58 -27.22
CA GLU A 181 22.36 25.52 -26.46
C GLU A 181 21.54 26.46 -25.56
N LYS A 182 20.37 26.89 -26.03
CA LYS A 182 19.45 27.75 -25.26
C LYS A 182 18.86 27.02 -24.06
N GLU A 183 18.47 25.76 -24.23
CA GLU A 183 17.96 24.92 -23.14
C GLU A 183 19.06 24.61 -22.12
N GLN A 184 20.26 24.29 -22.60
CA GLN A 184 21.45 24.08 -21.75
C GLN A 184 21.80 25.32 -20.92
N ALA A 185 21.82 26.51 -21.54
CA ALA A 185 22.07 27.78 -20.83
C ALA A 185 21.02 28.09 -19.76
N ARG A 186 19.74 27.81 -20.06
CA ARG A 186 18.63 27.96 -19.10
C ARG A 186 18.81 27.00 -17.92
N LEU A 187 19.08 25.72 -18.20
CA LEU A 187 19.26 24.70 -17.17
C LEU A 187 20.55 24.89 -16.38
N PHE A 188 21.62 25.42 -16.98
CA PHE A 188 22.81 25.84 -16.26
C PHE A 188 22.50 26.92 -15.22
N THR A 189 21.70 27.93 -15.60
CA THR A 189 21.24 28.97 -14.66
C THR A 189 20.43 28.37 -13.51
N PHE A 190 19.53 27.43 -13.81
CA PHE A 190 18.76 26.70 -12.80
C PHE A 190 19.68 25.87 -11.90
N PHE A 191 20.65 25.14 -12.49
CA PHE A 191 21.65 24.36 -11.75
C PHE A 191 22.40 25.25 -10.75
N ARG A 192 22.95 26.37 -11.19
CA ARG A 192 23.71 27.29 -10.32
C ARG A 192 22.88 27.87 -9.18
N GLN A 193 21.61 28.16 -9.43
CA GLN A 193 20.74 28.83 -8.45
C GLN A 193 20.02 27.88 -7.50
N ARG A 194 19.66 26.68 -7.95
CA ARG A 194 18.75 25.79 -7.24
C ARG A 194 19.35 24.42 -6.91
N VAL A 195 20.26 23.91 -7.72
CA VAL A 195 20.81 22.56 -7.56
C VAL A 195 22.19 22.61 -6.90
N PHE A 196 23.12 23.38 -7.44
CA PHE A 196 24.47 23.49 -6.94
C PHE A 196 24.58 23.83 -5.44
N PRO A 197 23.79 24.79 -4.87
CA PRO A 197 23.91 25.13 -3.45
C PRO A 197 23.50 24.01 -2.49
N VAL A 198 22.77 23.00 -2.94
CA VAL A 198 22.31 21.85 -2.12
C VAL A 198 23.14 20.59 -2.37
N LEU A 199 24.07 20.61 -3.32
CA LEU A 199 24.97 19.49 -3.58
C LEU A 199 26.15 19.51 -2.62
N THR A 200 26.53 18.35 -2.13
CA THR A 200 27.73 18.14 -1.32
C THR A 200 28.49 16.94 -1.87
N PRO A 201 29.56 17.14 -2.65
CA PRO A 201 30.44 16.06 -3.06
C PRO A 201 31.19 15.53 -1.83
N LEU A 202 31.24 14.22 -1.67
CA LEU A 202 31.96 13.55 -0.59
C LEU A 202 33.05 12.67 -1.20
N ALA A 203 34.31 13.09 -1.01
CA ALA A 203 35.48 12.34 -1.44
C ALA A 203 35.71 11.12 -0.54
N VAL A 204 36.36 10.11 -1.08
CA VAL A 204 36.81 8.91 -0.35
C VAL A 204 38.33 8.80 -0.46
N ASP A 205 39.00 8.92 0.68
CA ASP A 205 40.45 8.77 0.84
C ASP A 205 40.74 8.29 2.29
N PRO A 206 42.02 8.06 2.67
CA PRO A 206 42.36 7.60 4.01
C PRO A 206 41.88 8.51 5.16
N ALA A 207 41.64 9.82 4.88
CA ALA A 207 41.14 10.79 5.85
C ALA A 207 39.59 10.90 5.81
N HIS A 208 38.97 10.47 4.69
CA HIS A 208 37.53 10.55 4.44
C HIS A 208 36.99 9.15 4.11
N PRO A 209 36.46 8.41 5.10
CA PRO A 209 35.95 7.08 4.88
C PRO A 209 34.74 7.10 3.93
N PHE A 210 34.41 5.92 3.35
CA PHE A 210 33.29 5.79 2.43
C PHE A 210 32.00 6.32 3.07
N PRO A 211 31.29 7.26 2.43
CA PRO A 211 30.13 7.92 3.02
C PRO A 211 28.94 6.98 3.13
N TYR A 212 28.13 7.20 4.14
CA TYR A 212 26.84 6.51 4.23
C TYR A 212 25.96 6.83 3.01
N ILE A 213 25.46 5.78 2.33
CA ILE A 213 24.51 5.89 1.24
C ILE A 213 23.10 5.61 1.76
N SER A 214 22.24 6.60 1.73
CA SER A 214 20.86 6.46 2.19
C SER A 214 20.02 5.57 1.25
N GLY A 215 19.09 4.81 1.80
CA GLY A 215 18.20 3.95 1.03
C GLY A 215 17.43 4.71 -0.05
N LEU A 216 17.24 4.07 -1.19
CA LEU A 216 16.51 4.57 -2.37
C LEU A 216 17.03 5.86 -3.01
N SER A 217 18.13 6.46 -2.52
CA SER A 217 18.67 7.67 -3.12
C SER A 217 19.48 7.35 -4.37
N LEU A 218 19.29 8.16 -5.43
CA LEU A 218 20.17 8.19 -6.59
C LEU A 218 21.46 8.90 -6.24
N ASN A 219 22.58 8.40 -6.76
CA ASN A 219 23.91 8.93 -6.51
C ASN A 219 24.75 8.83 -7.78
N LEU A 220 25.66 9.80 -7.95
CA LEU A 220 26.75 9.72 -8.91
C LEU A 220 28.01 9.23 -8.19
N ALA A 221 28.58 8.17 -8.67
CA ALA A 221 29.95 7.74 -8.38
C ALA A 221 30.88 8.46 -9.36
N VAL A 222 31.68 9.37 -8.86
CA VAL A 222 32.55 10.23 -9.69
C VAL A 222 34.00 9.85 -9.48
N VAL A 223 34.72 9.60 -10.56
CA VAL A 223 36.18 9.41 -10.54
C VAL A 223 36.85 10.68 -10.99
N VAL A 224 37.63 11.29 -10.10
CA VAL A 224 38.41 12.50 -10.39
C VAL A 224 39.90 12.23 -10.31
N ARG A 225 40.65 12.96 -11.08
CA ARG A 225 42.13 12.92 -11.06
C ARG A 225 42.71 14.26 -10.65
N ASN A 226 43.65 14.24 -9.74
CA ASN A 226 44.45 15.42 -9.46
C ASN A 226 45.48 15.59 -10.59
N PRO A 227 45.43 16.68 -11.40
CA PRO A 227 46.33 16.84 -12.55
C PRO A 227 47.81 17.03 -12.17
N VAL A 228 48.09 17.44 -10.92
CA VAL A 228 49.45 17.65 -10.43
C VAL A 228 50.08 16.35 -9.92
N SER A 229 49.35 15.58 -9.10
CA SER A 229 49.88 14.34 -8.51
C SER A 229 49.60 13.10 -9.36
N GLY A 230 48.65 13.17 -10.29
CA GLY A 230 48.16 12.05 -11.10
C GLY A 230 47.26 11.05 -10.34
N HIS A 231 47.06 11.24 -9.02
CA HIS A 231 46.24 10.33 -8.21
C HIS A 231 44.78 10.42 -8.57
N ARG A 232 44.14 9.23 -8.66
CA ARG A 232 42.70 9.10 -8.84
C ARG A 232 42.01 9.05 -7.48
N HIS A 233 40.87 9.72 -7.36
CA HIS A 233 40.03 9.74 -6.18
C HIS A 233 38.59 9.39 -6.58
N PHE A 234 37.92 8.72 -5.69
CA PHE A 234 36.48 8.50 -5.79
C PHE A 234 35.76 9.58 -5.00
N ALA A 235 34.67 10.11 -5.56
CA ALA A 235 33.75 10.99 -4.87
C ALA A 235 32.31 10.58 -5.13
N ARG A 236 31.45 10.79 -4.15
CA ARG A 236 30.02 10.55 -4.25
C ARG A 236 29.26 11.87 -4.28
N VAL A 237 28.35 12.03 -5.24
CA VAL A 237 27.40 13.16 -5.31
C VAL A 237 25.99 12.60 -5.23
N LYS A 238 25.24 13.02 -4.21
CA LYS A 238 23.83 12.61 -4.05
C LYS A 238 22.92 13.48 -4.90
N VAL A 239 22.04 12.86 -5.68
CA VAL A 239 20.95 13.56 -6.35
C VAL A 239 19.93 14.01 -5.31
N PRO A 240 19.58 15.31 -5.23
CA PRO A 240 18.68 15.83 -4.21
C PRO A 240 17.25 15.31 -4.38
N PRO A 241 16.70 14.53 -3.45
CA PRO A 241 15.37 13.92 -3.61
C PRO A 241 14.20 14.91 -3.46
N LEU A 242 14.47 16.12 -2.97
CA LEU A 242 13.46 17.18 -2.82
C LEU A 242 13.19 17.96 -4.11
N LEU A 243 14.06 17.80 -5.11
CA LEU A 243 13.90 18.45 -6.40
C LEU A 243 13.17 17.54 -7.37
N THR A 244 12.38 18.14 -8.25
CA THR A 244 11.70 17.40 -9.34
C THR A 244 12.74 16.67 -10.19
N ARG A 245 12.53 15.39 -10.42
CA ARG A 245 13.49 14.56 -11.13
C ARG A 245 13.59 14.89 -12.61
N PHE A 246 12.44 15.01 -13.28
CA PHE A 246 12.39 15.40 -14.69
C PHE A 246 12.09 16.88 -14.79
N LEU A 247 13.11 17.66 -15.16
CA LEU A 247 13.01 19.11 -15.28
C LEU A 247 12.61 19.49 -16.70
N GLU A 248 11.64 20.37 -16.83
CA GLU A 248 11.20 20.87 -18.11
C GLU A 248 12.24 21.84 -18.68
N ALA A 249 12.95 21.43 -19.73
CA ALA A 249 13.92 22.24 -20.46
C ALA A 249 13.26 23.27 -21.36
N SER A 250 12.18 22.89 -22.01
CA SER A 250 11.25 23.71 -22.79
C SER A 250 9.89 22.99 -22.81
N PRO A 251 8.79 23.59 -23.29
CA PRO A 251 7.48 22.97 -23.25
C PRO A 251 7.47 21.52 -23.73
N GLN A 252 7.06 20.60 -22.86
CA GLN A 252 6.98 19.15 -23.08
C GLN A 252 8.32 18.43 -23.35
N ARG A 253 9.46 19.09 -23.10
CA ARG A 253 10.80 18.49 -23.18
C ARG A 253 11.40 18.41 -21.79
N TYR A 254 11.67 17.22 -21.29
CA TYR A 254 12.08 16.96 -19.92
C TYR A 254 13.45 16.29 -19.90
N VAL A 255 14.33 16.72 -18.98
CA VAL A 255 15.66 16.15 -18.76
C VAL A 255 15.80 15.68 -17.32
N PRO A 256 16.41 14.51 -17.06
CA PRO A 256 16.68 14.05 -15.71
C PRO A 256 17.64 15.00 -14.98
N ILE A 257 17.38 15.30 -13.71
CA ILE A 257 18.23 16.19 -12.91
C ILE A 257 19.65 15.63 -12.74
N GLU A 258 19.79 14.30 -12.70
CA GLU A 258 21.08 13.62 -12.65
C GLU A 258 21.95 13.93 -13.88
N ASP A 259 21.35 14.07 -15.06
CA ASP A 259 22.08 14.46 -16.28
C ASP A 259 22.59 15.91 -16.20
N ILE A 260 21.78 16.80 -15.62
CA ILE A 260 22.16 18.19 -15.41
C ILE A 260 23.33 18.27 -14.42
N ILE A 261 23.28 17.49 -13.34
CA ILE A 261 24.37 17.41 -12.35
C ILE A 261 25.64 16.85 -13.01
N ALA A 262 25.50 15.77 -13.77
CA ALA A 262 26.61 15.12 -14.47
C ALA A 262 27.32 16.05 -15.45
N ALA A 263 26.55 16.84 -16.22
CA ALA A 263 27.09 17.82 -17.17
C ALA A 263 27.87 18.96 -16.51
N HIS A 264 27.74 19.16 -15.18
CA HIS A 264 28.34 20.29 -14.46
C HIS A 264 29.21 19.83 -13.28
N LEU A 265 29.72 18.59 -13.34
CA LEU A 265 30.56 18.03 -12.27
C LEU A 265 31.86 18.83 -12.09
N GLU A 266 32.42 19.44 -13.15
CA GLU A 266 33.63 20.30 -13.06
C GLU A 266 33.44 21.50 -12.12
N GLU A 267 32.20 22.03 -12.00
CA GLU A 267 31.87 23.09 -11.05
C GLU A 267 31.94 22.61 -9.58
N LEU A 268 31.73 21.30 -9.33
CA LEU A 268 31.81 20.69 -8.00
C LEU A 268 33.23 20.27 -7.62
N PHE A 269 34.14 20.10 -8.60
CA PHE A 269 35.49 19.62 -8.40
C PHE A 269 36.51 20.58 -9.02
N PRO A 270 36.55 21.85 -8.60
CA PRO A 270 37.46 22.84 -9.19
C PRO A 270 38.92 22.43 -9.03
N GLY A 271 39.67 22.46 -10.13
CA GLY A 271 41.09 22.06 -10.16
C GLY A 271 41.35 20.55 -10.23
N MET A 272 40.31 19.74 -10.32
CA MET A 272 40.41 18.31 -10.58
C MET A 272 39.88 18.00 -11.99
N GLU A 273 40.37 16.93 -12.59
CA GLU A 273 39.84 16.41 -13.86
C GLU A 273 38.83 15.32 -13.59
N VAL A 274 37.61 15.48 -14.08
CA VAL A 274 36.56 14.45 -14.00
C VAL A 274 36.82 13.40 -15.08
N LEU A 275 37.17 12.18 -14.69
CA LEU A 275 37.49 11.09 -15.61
C LEU A 275 36.25 10.29 -16.03
N ALA A 276 35.38 10.01 -15.08
CA ALA A 276 34.14 9.23 -15.29
C ALA A 276 33.11 9.53 -14.21
N HIS A 277 31.86 9.29 -14.53
CA HIS A 277 30.77 9.27 -13.57
C HIS A 277 29.79 8.16 -13.92
N HIS A 278 29.17 7.55 -12.90
CA HIS A 278 28.20 6.47 -13.06
C HIS A 278 27.09 6.62 -12.04
N MET A 279 25.85 6.36 -12.47
CA MET A 279 24.72 6.35 -11.56
C MET A 279 24.68 5.04 -10.78
N PHE A 280 24.32 5.15 -9.50
CA PHE A 280 24.02 4.00 -8.67
C PHE A 280 22.96 4.31 -7.63
N ARG A 281 22.27 3.26 -7.16
CA ARG A 281 21.20 3.33 -6.17
C ARG A 281 21.29 2.14 -5.23
N VAL A 282 21.01 2.34 -3.94
CA VAL A 282 21.08 1.29 -2.92
C VAL A 282 19.70 1.16 -2.27
N THR A 283 19.17 -0.07 -2.23
CA THR A 283 18.01 -0.39 -1.40
C THR A 283 18.50 -0.98 -0.08
N ARG A 284 17.93 -0.51 1.04
CA ARG A 284 18.30 -0.96 2.40
C ARG A 284 17.13 -1.61 3.10
N ASN A 285 17.45 -2.43 4.09
CA ASN A 285 16.43 -2.92 5.02
C ASN A 285 15.77 -1.73 5.72
N GLU A 286 14.46 -1.66 5.64
CA GLU A 286 13.62 -0.69 6.34
C GLU A 286 12.59 -1.37 7.24
N ASP A 287 12.74 -2.65 7.52
CA ASP A 287 11.90 -3.36 8.47
C ASP A 287 12.22 -2.93 9.91
N LEU A 288 11.17 -2.58 10.65
CA LEU A 288 11.27 -2.13 12.03
C LEU A 288 10.87 -3.29 12.96
N GLU A 289 11.76 -3.61 13.89
CA GLU A 289 11.42 -4.41 15.05
C GLU A 289 11.38 -3.48 16.26
N VAL A 290 10.20 -3.33 16.87
CA VAL A 290 10.03 -2.63 18.14
C VAL A 290 9.88 -3.68 19.22
N GLU A 291 10.82 -3.73 20.17
CA GLU A 291 10.69 -4.53 21.38
C GLU A 291 9.60 -3.87 22.26
N GLU A 292 8.38 -4.42 22.22
CA GLU A 292 7.21 -3.85 22.86
C GLU A 292 7.13 -4.23 24.35
N ASP A 293 7.63 -5.42 24.70
CA ASP A 293 7.49 -6.00 26.06
C ASP A 293 8.28 -5.22 27.12
N ASP A 294 9.35 -4.53 26.72
CA ASP A 294 10.21 -3.72 27.61
C ASP A 294 9.93 -2.21 27.52
N ALA A 295 8.94 -1.78 26.75
CA ALA A 295 8.71 -0.34 26.50
C ALA A 295 7.73 0.25 27.50
N GLU A 296 8.21 1.07 28.44
CA GLU A 296 7.35 1.92 29.30
C GLU A 296 6.42 2.84 28.47
N ASN A 297 6.79 3.16 27.23
CA ASN A 297 6.03 4.02 26.34
C ASN A 297 6.28 3.64 24.88
N LEU A 298 5.29 2.99 24.25
CA LEU A 298 5.32 2.51 22.88
C LEU A 298 5.65 3.63 21.87
N LEU A 299 5.15 4.84 22.07
CA LEU A 299 5.39 5.98 21.19
C LEU A 299 6.87 6.39 21.18
N LYS A 300 7.52 6.46 22.36
CA LYS A 300 8.95 6.78 22.45
C LYS A 300 9.83 5.67 21.87
N ALA A 301 9.46 4.43 22.10
CA ALA A 301 10.17 3.28 21.53
C ALA A 301 10.11 3.32 19.99
N LEU A 302 8.95 3.59 19.42
CA LEU A 302 8.77 3.72 17.98
C LEU A 302 9.57 4.90 17.40
N GLU A 303 9.56 6.07 18.04
CA GLU A 303 10.37 7.23 17.61
C GLU A 303 11.88 6.90 17.57
N LYS A 304 12.39 6.14 18.55
CA LYS A 304 13.78 5.70 18.60
C LYS A 304 14.11 4.75 17.46
N GLU A 305 13.25 3.76 17.20
CA GLU A 305 13.46 2.80 16.11
C GLU A 305 13.34 3.44 14.72
N LEU A 306 12.46 4.43 14.54
CA LEU A 306 12.39 5.22 13.30
C LEU A 306 13.71 5.94 12.97
N MET A 307 14.49 6.35 13.99
CA MET A 307 15.82 6.92 13.77
C MET A 307 16.84 5.85 13.37
N ARG A 308 16.78 4.64 13.93
CA ARG A 308 17.69 3.52 13.63
C ARG A 308 17.44 2.93 12.24
N ARG A 309 16.19 2.89 11.78
CA ARG A 309 15.76 2.39 10.47
C ARG A 309 16.61 2.93 9.31
N ARG A 310 17.06 4.18 9.39
CA ARG A 310 17.87 4.82 8.34
C ARG A 310 19.17 4.09 8.06
N PHE A 311 19.68 3.29 8.99
CA PHE A 311 20.99 2.63 8.94
C PHE A 311 20.90 1.13 8.66
N GLY A 312 19.76 0.62 8.17
CA GLY A 312 19.60 -0.77 7.81
C GLY A 312 20.64 -1.27 6.79
N PRO A 313 21.01 -2.57 6.81
CA PRO A 313 21.97 -3.13 5.87
C PRO A 313 21.47 -3.04 4.42
N PRO A 314 22.38 -2.92 3.43
CA PRO A 314 22.01 -3.00 2.01
C PRO A 314 21.45 -4.37 1.64
N VAL A 315 20.49 -4.37 0.71
CA VAL A 315 19.85 -5.59 0.19
C VAL A 315 19.84 -5.65 -1.33
N ARG A 316 20.09 -4.51 -2.02
CA ARG A 316 20.19 -4.43 -3.48
C ARG A 316 21.06 -3.21 -3.86
N LEU A 317 21.92 -3.40 -4.86
CA LEU A 317 22.70 -2.35 -5.51
C LEU A 317 22.31 -2.31 -7.00
N GLU A 318 21.72 -1.22 -7.44
CA GLU A 318 21.41 -0.93 -8.84
C GLU A 318 22.51 -0.01 -9.41
N VAL A 319 23.03 -0.37 -10.58
CA VAL A 319 24.11 0.37 -11.26
C VAL A 319 23.80 0.49 -12.75
N GLU A 320 24.34 1.49 -13.41
CA GLU A 320 24.32 1.54 -14.88
C GLU A 320 25.12 0.38 -15.48
N GLU A 321 24.66 -0.21 -16.58
CA GLU A 321 25.40 -1.28 -17.30
C GLU A 321 26.80 -0.86 -17.73
N SER A 322 27.01 0.43 -17.99
CA SER A 322 28.28 1.02 -18.40
C SER A 322 29.22 1.32 -17.25
N ILE A 323 28.93 0.90 -16.01
CA ILE A 323 29.76 1.22 -14.85
C ILE A 323 31.17 0.67 -15.00
N ASP A 324 32.17 1.51 -14.66
CA ASP A 324 33.58 1.10 -14.63
C ASP A 324 33.80 -0.03 -13.61
N PRO A 325 34.47 -1.14 -13.97
CA PRO A 325 34.73 -2.26 -13.05
C PRO A 325 35.40 -1.85 -11.73
N TYR A 326 36.33 -0.90 -11.76
CA TYR A 326 36.98 -0.37 -10.54
C TYR A 326 35.95 0.29 -9.60
N VAL A 327 34.99 1.05 -10.16
CA VAL A 327 33.94 1.72 -9.38
C VAL A 327 32.98 0.67 -8.81
N LEU A 328 32.61 -0.33 -9.61
CA LEU A 328 31.77 -1.42 -9.18
C LEU A 328 32.39 -2.21 -8.02
N ASP A 329 33.65 -2.62 -8.16
CA ASP A 329 34.38 -3.35 -7.11
C ASP A 329 34.45 -2.54 -5.80
N LEU A 330 34.65 -1.21 -5.92
CA LEU A 330 34.65 -0.31 -4.77
C LEU A 330 33.28 -0.31 -4.08
N LEU A 331 32.20 -0.14 -4.85
CA LEU A 331 30.83 -0.10 -4.31
C LEU A 331 30.46 -1.43 -3.64
N VAL A 332 30.73 -2.56 -4.27
CA VAL A 332 30.46 -3.91 -3.75
C VAL A 332 31.18 -4.13 -2.42
N ARG A 333 32.48 -3.79 -2.35
CA ARG A 333 33.29 -3.95 -1.15
C ARG A 333 32.79 -3.05 0.00
N GLU A 334 32.58 -1.76 -0.27
CA GLU A 334 32.24 -0.79 0.78
C GLU A 334 30.78 -0.94 1.27
N LEU A 335 29.87 -1.35 0.40
CA LEU A 335 28.48 -1.62 0.75
C LEU A 335 28.28 -3.03 1.31
N LYS A 336 29.28 -3.93 1.17
CA LYS A 336 29.23 -5.32 1.62
C LYS A 336 28.05 -6.08 1.02
N VAL A 337 27.78 -5.88 -0.26
CA VAL A 337 26.80 -6.63 -1.04
C VAL A 337 27.51 -7.76 -1.79
N SER A 338 26.77 -8.84 -2.08
CA SER A 338 27.24 -9.93 -2.94
C SER A 338 26.96 -9.63 -4.41
N ASP A 339 27.63 -10.32 -5.33
CA ASP A 339 27.39 -10.19 -6.78
C ASP A 339 25.92 -10.52 -7.14
N ALA A 340 25.29 -11.42 -6.39
CA ALA A 340 23.88 -11.76 -6.57
C ALA A 340 22.94 -10.56 -6.31
N GLU A 341 23.35 -9.59 -5.52
CA GLU A 341 22.60 -8.41 -5.12
C GLU A 341 22.88 -7.19 -6.01
N VAL A 342 23.75 -7.33 -7.00
CA VAL A 342 24.06 -6.29 -7.98
C VAL A 342 23.16 -6.44 -9.20
N TYR A 343 22.57 -5.33 -9.62
CA TYR A 343 21.65 -5.23 -10.76
C TYR A 343 22.16 -4.18 -11.75
N PRO A 344 22.93 -4.56 -12.76
CA PRO A 344 23.27 -3.69 -13.88
C PRO A 344 22.01 -3.45 -14.72
N LEU A 345 21.67 -2.19 -14.96
CA LEU A 345 20.46 -1.79 -15.69
C LEU A 345 20.81 -0.73 -16.74
N PRO A 346 20.12 -0.73 -17.88
CA PRO A 346 20.18 0.42 -18.78
C PRO A 346 19.55 1.64 -18.11
N GLY A 347 20.13 2.83 -18.29
CA GLY A 347 19.58 4.05 -17.69
C GLY A 347 18.28 4.51 -18.36
N PRO A 348 17.50 5.34 -17.69
CA PRO A 348 17.74 5.89 -16.35
C PRO A 348 17.35 4.91 -15.24
N LEU A 349 18.12 4.88 -14.15
CA LEU A 349 17.76 4.13 -12.95
C LEU A 349 16.53 4.76 -12.28
N ASP A 350 15.85 4.00 -11.39
CA ASP A 350 14.73 4.51 -10.59
C ASP A 350 13.56 5.07 -11.41
N LEU A 351 12.86 4.21 -12.13
CA LEU A 351 11.70 4.63 -12.92
C LEU A 351 10.48 5.08 -12.08
N THR A 352 10.56 5.14 -10.74
CA THR A 352 9.54 5.81 -9.92
C THR A 352 9.39 7.28 -10.29
N GLY A 353 10.42 7.91 -10.87
CA GLY A 353 10.35 9.26 -11.41
C GLY A 353 9.25 9.47 -12.45
N LEU A 354 8.81 8.41 -13.13
CA LEU A 354 7.72 8.46 -14.11
C LEU A 354 6.36 8.85 -13.50
N PHE A 355 6.17 8.77 -12.18
CA PHE A 355 4.98 9.36 -11.54
C PHE A 355 4.81 10.85 -11.89
N GLY A 356 5.93 11.59 -12.01
CA GLY A 356 5.92 12.99 -12.44
C GLY A 356 5.39 13.15 -13.87
N ILE A 357 5.82 12.30 -14.79
CA ILE A 357 5.39 12.30 -16.19
C ILE A 357 3.92 11.84 -16.29
N ALA A 358 3.55 10.79 -15.59
CA ALA A 358 2.18 10.30 -15.53
C ALA A 358 1.19 11.36 -14.99
N SER A 359 1.69 12.32 -14.18
CA SER A 359 0.86 13.40 -13.62
C SER A 359 0.56 14.55 -14.59
N LEU A 360 1.22 14.61 -15.77
CA LEU A 360 1.00 15.66 -16.76
C LEU A 360 -0.49 15.81 -17.14
N ASP A 361 -0.93 17.03 -17.37
CA ASP A 361 -2.32 17.33 -17.75
C ASP A 361 -2.58 17.07 -19.23
N ARG A 362 -2.66 15.78 -19.57
CA ARG A 362 -2.95 15.23 -20.91
C ARG A 362 -4.07 14.19 -20.75
N PRO A 363 -5.33 14.63 -20.57
CA PRO A 363 -6.46 13.73 -20.27
C PRO A 363 -6.74 12.70 -21.37
N GLU A 364 -6.38 12.99 -22.63
CA GLU A 364 -6.51 12.09 -23.76
C GLU A 364 -5.57 10.86 -23.69
N LEU A 365 -4.48 10.95 -22.90
CA LEU A 365 -3.51 9.88 -22.68
C LEU A 365 -3.75 9.13 -21.36
N LYS A 366 -4.88 9.37 -20.69
CA LYS A 366 -5.26 8.78 -19.40
C LYS A 366 -6.61 8.08 -19.47
N PHE A 367 -6.92 7.29 -18.44
CA PHE A 367 -8.28 6.79 -18.28
C PHE A 367 -9.29 7.95 -18.22
N PRO A 368 -10.45 7.82 -18.86
CA PRO A 368 -11.50 8.85 -18.80
C PRO A 368 -11.86 9.18 -17.35
N LYS A 369 -11.93 10.48 -17.02
CA LYS A 369 -12.23 10.91 -15.65
C LYS A 369 -13.52 10.27 -15.14
N PHE A 370 -13.43 9.61 -14.01
CA PHE A 370 -14.58 9.05 -13.30
C PHE A 370 -14.91 9.93 -12.08
N ILE A 371 -16.18 10.30 -11.94
CA ILE A 371 -16.69 11.07 -10.80
C ILE A 371 -17.64 10.15 -10.03
N ALA A 372 -17.28 9.85 -8.79
CA ALA A 372 -18.13 9.09 -7.87
C ALA A 372 -19.49 9.79 -7.66
N GLY A 373 -20.53 9.01 -7.44
CA GLY A 373 -21.87 9.54 -7.16
C GLY A 373 -22.29 9.34 -5.70
N THR A 374 -23.17 10.19 -5.22
CA THR A 374 -23.90 9.94 -3.97
C THR A 374 -24.69 8.64 -4.09
N HIS A 375 -24.68 7.81 -3.05
CA HIS A 375 -25.52 6.62 -3.01
C HIS A 375 -26.99 7.03 -3.01
N ARG A 376 -27.84 6.32 -3.77
CA ARG A 376 -29.27 6.71 -3.96
C ARG A 376 -30.03 6.85 -2.64
N ASP A 377 -29.76 5.97 -1.67
CA ASP A 377 -30.45 5.96 -0.36
C ASP A 377 -29.93 7.05 0.59
N LEU A 378 -28.86 7.78 0.18
CA LEU A 378 -28.30 8.94 0.88
C LEU A 378 -28.44 10.22 0.05
N ALA A 379 -29.04 10.16 -1.15
CA ALA A 379 -29.28 11.31 -1.99
C ALA A 379 -30.54 12.07 -1.52
N GLU A 380 -30.50 13.40 -1.59
CA GLU A 380 -31.69 14.23 -1.35
C GLU A 380 -32.77 13.94 -2.40
N VAL A 381 -34.00 13.81 -1.94
CA VAL A 381 -35.18 13.81 -2.77
C VAL A 381 -35.89 15.15 -2.56
N GLU A 382 -35.63 16.13 -3.46
CA GLU A 382 -36.34 17.43 -3.57
C GLU A 382 -36.54 18.21 -2.25
N SER A 383 -35.59 18.16 -1.31
CA SER A 383 -35.67 18.86 -0.02
C SER A 383 -34.61 19.97 0.06
N ALA A 384 -34.98 21.10 0.61
CA ALA A 384 -34.05 22.24 0.86
C ALA A 384 -33.13 22.02 2.07
N SER A 385 -33.25 20.89 2.77
CA SER A 385 -32.45 20.52 3.94
C SER A 385 -31.35 19.51 3.58
N ALA A 386 -30.22 19.54 4.30
CA ALA A 386 -29.16 18.57 4.14
C ALA A 386 -29.66 17.14 4.38
N PRO A 387 -29.10 16.10 3.69
CA PRO A 387 -29.52 14.72 3.87
C PRO A 387 -29.37 14.28 5.33
N ASP A 388 -30.41 13.68 5.90
CA ASP A 388 -30.33 13.04 7.21
C ASP A 388 -29.95 11.58 7.08
N ILE A 389 -28.64 11.31 7.22
CA ILE A 389 -28.10 9.95 7.13
C ILE A 389 -28.65 9.07 8.24
N PHE A 390 -28.88 9.60 9.44
CA PHE A 390 -29.48 8.83 10.54
C PHE A 390 -30.92 8.44 10.23
N ALA A 391 -31.71 9.30 9.59
CA ALA A 391 -33.06 8.96 9.14
C ALA A 391 -33.03 7.83 8.10
N ALA A 392 -32.16 7.92 7.10
CA ALA A 392 -31.99 6.87 6.10
C ALA A 392 -31.61 5.52 6.74
N LEU A 393 -30.69 5.53 7.71
CA LEU A 393 -30.24 4.32 8.40
C LEU A 393 -31.28 3.73 9.37
N ARG A 394 -32.26 4.51 9.80
CA ARG A 394 -33.42 3.96 10.55
C ARG A 394 -34.32 3.12 9.68
N GLU A 395 -34.38 3.41 8.38
CA GLU A 395 -35.24 2.68 7.43
C GLU A 395 -34.56 1.42 6.91
N ARG A 396 -33.24 1.51 6.56
CA ARG A 396 -32.51 0.40 5.95
C ARG A 396 -30.98 0.56 6.11
N ASP A 397 -30.28 -0.56 6.00
CA ASP A 397 -28.82 -0.57 5.85
C ASP A 397 -28.42 -0.02 4.48
N VAL A 398 -27.25 0.62 4.39
CA VAL A 398 -26.67 1.14 3.14
C VAL A 398 -25.34 0.48 2.86
N LEU A 399 -25.29 -0.30 1.77
CA LEU A 399 -24.04 -0.89 1.27
C LEU A 399 -23.38 0.04 0.27
N LEU A 400 -22.24 0.57 0.64
CA LEU A 400 -21.41 1.45 -0.16
C LEU A 400 -20.38 0.65 -0.95
N HIS A 401 -20.11 1.06 -2.20
CA HIS A 401 -19.08 0.48 -3.04
C HIS A 401 -18.19 1.60 -3.62
N HIS A 402 -17.10 1.92 -2.93
CA HIS A 402 -16.11 2.88 -3.40
C HIS A 402 -15.24 2.29 -4.53
N PRO A 403 -14.74 3.09 -5.49
CA PRO A 403 -14.96 4.52 -5.66
C PRO A 403 -16.26 4.87 -6.40
N TYR A 404 -17.10 3.87 -6.73
CA TYR A 404 -18.32 4.07 -7.51
C TYR A 404 -19.36 4.91 -6.73
N ASP A 405 -19.45 4.69 -5.42
CA ASP A 405 -20.15 5.55 -4.47
C ASP A 405 -19.17 6.54 -3.82
N SER A 406 -19.58 7.79 -3.69
CA SER A 406 -18.73 8.85 -3.13
C SER A 406 -18.51 8.65 -1.63
N PHE A 407 -17.25 8.56 -1.21
CA PHE A 407 -16.85 8.53 0.19
C PHE A 407 -17.22 9.84 0.91
N SER A 408 -17.06 10.99 0.23
CA SER A 408 -17.33 12.30 0.84
C SER A 408 -18.81 12.53 1.15
N THR A 409 -19.72 12.03 0.29
CA THR A 409 -21.18 12.18 0.51
C THR A 409 -21.80 11.00 1.26
N SER A 410 -20.99 10.11 1.80
CA SER A 410 -21.45 8.95 2.60
C SER A 410 -20.70 8.86 3.92
N VAL A 411 -19.55 8.18 3.98
CA VAL A 411 -18.81 7.94 5.23
C VAL A 411 -18.30 9.25 5.87
N GLN A 412 -17.80 10.17 5.08
CA GLN A 412 -17.35 11.47 5.58
C GLN A 412 -18.56 12.27 6.09
N ALA A 413 -19.62 12.40 5.30
CA ALA A 413 -20.83 13.11 5.69
C ALA A 413 -21.52 12.49 6.93
N PHE A 414 -21.45 11.16 7.10
CA PHE A 414 -21.93 10.48 8.31
C PHE A 414 -21.19 10.95 9.55
N LEU A 415 -19.88 11.10 9.51
CA LEU A 415 -19.08 11.58 10.66
C LEU A 415 -19.24 13.08 10.87
N GLU A 416 -19.32 13.88 9.81
CA GLU A 416 -19.57 15.33 9.90
C GLU A 416 -20.97 15.61 10.48
N GLN A 417 -22.00 14.87 10.06
CA GLN A 417 -23.33 14.95 10.66
C GLN A 417 -23.29 14.55 12.15
N ALA A 418 -22.59 13.46 12.49
CA ALA A 418 -22.46 13.03 13.88
C ALA A 418 -21.74 14.07 14.75
N ALA A 419 -20.75 14.75 14.21
CA ALA A 419 -20.03 15.82 14.94
C ALA A 419 -20.95 17.02 15.21
N GLY A 420 -21.77 17.42 14.24
CA GLY A 420 -22.67 18.57 14.36
C GLY A 420 -24.01 18.31 15.08
N ASP A 421 -24.44 17.06 15.23
CA ASP A 421 -25.75 16.71 15.80
C ASP A 421 -25.74 16.79 17.33
N PRO A 422 -26.55 17.68 17.97
CA PRO A 422 -26.55 17.85 19.42
C PRO A 422 -27.01 16.60 20.20
N ASP A 423 -27.77 15.70 19.57
CA ASP A 423 -28.25 14.46 20.20
C ASP A 423 -27.19 13.34 20.19
N VAL A 424 -26.07 13.52 19.46
CA VAL A 424 -24.96 12.55 19.46
C VAL A 424 -24.13 12.74 20.75
N LEU A 425 -24.02 11.67 21.52
CA LEU A 425 -23.32 11.64 22.80
C LEU A 425 -21.89 11.14 22.69
N ALA A 426 -21.65 10.17 21.78
CA ALA A 426 -20.33 9.57 21.65
C ALA A 426 -20.01 9.14 20.19
N ILE A 427 -18.73 9.27 19.83
CA ILE A 427 -18.18 8.73 18.58
C ILE A 427 -16.95 7.89 18.93
N LYS A 428 -16.90 6.64 18.42
CA LYS A 428 -15.74 5.76 18.54
C LYS A 428 -15.24 5.41 17.15
N GLN A 429 -13.93 5.59 16.89
CA GLN A 429 -13.34 5.51 15.56
C GLN A 429 -12.02 4.77 15.58
N THR A 430 -11.75 3.92 14.56
CA THR A 430 -10.42 3.38 14.29
C THR A 430 -9.76 4.15 13.14
N LEU A 431 -8.48 4.49 13.29
CA LEU A 431 -7.67 5.13 12.26
C LEU A 431 -6.38 4.35 12.07
N TYR A 432 -6.11 3.93 10.81
CA TYR A 432 -4.89 3.20 10.45
C TYR A 432 -3.93 4.06 9.63
N ARG A 433 -4.42 4.75 8.62
CA ARG A 433 -3.68 5.69 7.77
C ARG A 433 -4.47 6.97 7.65
N THR A 434 -3.85 8.07 8.05
CA THR A 434 -4.38 9.42 7.92
C THR A 434 -3.26 10.27 7.31
N SER A 435 -3.52 11.00 6.25
CA SER A 435 -2.50 11.84 5.63
C SER A 435 -3.01 13.25 5.40
N GLY A 436 -2.12 14.23 5.60
CA GLY A 436 -2.38 15.63 5.30
C GLY A 436 -3.61 16.18 6.05
N ASP A 437 -4.35 17.09 5.44
CA ASP A 437 -5.62 17.58 5.95
C ASP A 437 -6.69 16.48 5.79
N SER A 438 -7.18 15.95 6.90
CA SER A 438 -8.16 14.86 6.93
C SER A 438 -9.49 15.36 7.49
N PRO A 439 -10.55 15.51 6.66
CA PRO A 439 -11.86 15.92 7.14
C PRO A 439 -12.46 14.96 8.18
N ILE A 440 -12.03 13.70 8.17
CA ILE A 440 -12.44 12.73 9.20
C ILE A 440 -11.84 13.11 10.58
N VAL A 441 -10.56 13.48 10.61
CA VAL A 441 -9.91 13.91 11.86
C VAL A 441 -10.49 15.23 12.32
N ASP A 442 -10.75 16.17 11.41
CA ASP A 442 -11.34 17.47 11.75
C ASP A 442 -12.76 17.26 12.34
N ALA A 443 -13.60 16.41 11.74
CA ALA A 443 -14.92 16.08 12.31
C ALA A 443 -14.84 15.46 13.73
N LEU A 444 -13.81 14.62 14.01
CA LEU A 444 -13.61 14.06 15.35
C LEU A 444 -13.18 15.13 16.36
N ILE A 445 -12.36 16.08 15.94
CA ILE A 445 -11.96 17.24 16.75
C ILE A 445 -13.17 18.12 17.07
N ASP A 446 -13.94 18.52 16.05
CA ASP A 446 -15.16 19.31 16.19
C ASP A 446 -16.16 18.66 17.17
N ALA A 447 -16.30 17.32 17.09
CA ALA A 447 -17.13 16.56 18.01
C ALA A 447 -16.62 16.66 19.47
N ALA A 448 -15.31 16.52 19.68
CA ALA A 448 -14.71 16.60 21.03
C ALA A 448 -14.82 18.01 21.60
N GLU A 449 -14.53 19.04 20.81
CA GLU A 449 -14.67 20.45 21.19
C GLU A 449 -16.13 20.83 21.49
N SER A 450 -17.10 20.14 20.85
CA SER A 450 -18.54 20.28 21.15
C SER A 450 -18.98 19.50 22.40
N GLY A 451 -18.05 18.91 23.15
CA GLY A 451 -18.32 18.19 24.41
C GLY A 451 -18.77 16.76 24.29
N LYS A 452 -18.72 16.15 23.08
CA LYS A 452 -19.05 14.73 22.90
C LYS A 452 -17.91 13.83 23.40
N GLN A 453 -18.27 12.59 23.79
CA GLN A 453 -17.26 11.58 24.12
C GLN A 453 -16.66 11.00 22.83
N VAL A 454 -15.43 11.35 22.53
CA VAL A 454 -14.74 10.87 21.33
C VAL A 454 -13.58 9.94 21.71
N LEU A 455 -13.68 8.67 21.28
CA LEU A 455 -12.62 7.66 21.43
C LEU A 455 -12.03 7.38 20.07
N VAL A 456 -10.71 7.60 19.90
CA VAL A 456 -10.02 7.32 18.66
C VAL A 456 -8.90 6.31 18.90
N LEU A 457 -8.95 5.21 18.21
CA LEU A 457 -7.87 4.23 18.21
C LEU A 457 -6.99 4.48 16.99
N VAL A 458 -5.78 4.99 17.22
CA VAL A 458 -4.81 5.33 16.17
C VAL A 458 -3.73 4.27 16.13
N GLU A 459 -3.58 3.56 14.98
CA GLU A 459 -2.51 2.60 14.80
C GLU A 459 -1.21 3.31 14.43
N ILE A 460 -0.34 3.55 15.41
CA ILE A 460 0.93 4.29 15.21
C ILE A 460 2.01 3.46 14.53
N LYS A 461 1.88 2.13 14.45
CA LYS A 461 2.81 1.21 13.77
C LYS A 461 2.44 0.99 12.29
N ALA A 462 1.61 1.87 11.71
CA ALA A 462 1.28 1.81 10.29
C ALA A 462 2.53 2.17 9.48
N ARG A 463 3.15 1.16 8.84
CA ARG A 463 4.45 1.28 8.16
C ARG A 463 4.45 2.41 7.13
N PHE A 464 5.52 3.22 7.14
CA PHE A 464 5.75 4.44 6.36
C PHE A 464 4.87 5.65 6.72
N ASP A 465 3.81 5.47 7.51
CA ASP A 465 2.93 6.54 7.99
C ASP A 465 3.08 6.83 9.50
N GLU A 466 4.04 6.19 10.16
CA GLU A 466 4.22 6.26 11.62
C GLU A 466 4.32 7.70 12.12
N GLN A 467 5.15 8.54 11.47
CA GLN A 467 5.33 9.93 11.87
C GLN A 467 4.07 10.78 11.67
N ALA A 468 3.31 10.50 10.59
CA ALA A 468 2.06 11.18 10.32
C ALA A 468 1.00 10.79 11.37
N ASN A 469 0.89 9.51 11.68
CA ASN A 469 -0.06 9.01 12.66
C ASN A 469 0.25 9.50 14.09
N ILE A 470 1.53 9.59 14.46
CA ILE A 470 1.95 10.19 15.73
C ILE A 470 1.49 11.67 15.84
N LYS A 471 1.67 12.45 14.76
CA LYS A 471 1.22 13.85 14.75
C LYS A 471 -0.29 13.98 14.92
N TRP A 472 -1.05 13.14 14.22
CA TRP A 472 -2.51 13.12 14.32
C TRP A 472 -2.99 12.69 15.70
N ALA A 473 -2.38 11.67 16.28
CA ALA A 473 -2.70 11.22 17.61
C ALA A 473 -2.54 12.35 18.63
N ARG A 474 -1.44 13.10 18.56
CA ARG A 474 -1.22 14.29 19.44
C ARG A 474 -2.26 15.39 19.19
N LYS A 475 -2.58 15.71 17.92
CA LYS A 475 -3.59 16.73 17.60
C LYS A 475 -4.98 16.35 18.16
N LEU A 476 -5.34 15.08 18.09
CA LEU A 476 -6.59 14.57 18.67
C LEU A 476 -6.61 14.67 20.22
N GLU A 477 -5.50 14.33 20.88
CA GLU A 477 -5.38 14.47 22.34
C GLU A 477 -5.50 15.93 22.78
N GLU A 478 -4.80 16.85 22.09
CA GLU A 478 -4.85 18.29 22.35
C GLU A 478 -6.27 18.86 22.22
N ALA A 479 -7.11 18.28 21.35
CA ALA A 479 -8.52 18.63 21.16
C ALA A 479 -9.46 17.97 22.17
N GLY A 480 -8.95 17.14 23.10
CA GLY A 480 -9.73 16.47 24.14
C GLY A 480 -10.31 15.10 23.75
N CYS A 481 -9.89 14.52 22.63
CA CYS A 481 -10.24 13.13 22.30
C CYS A 481 -9.50 12.15 23.22
N HIS A 482 -10.16 11.04 23.55
CA HIS A 482 -9.50 9.89 24.17
C HIS A 482 -8.78 9.09 23.07
N VAL A 483 -7.44 9.10 23.07
CA VAL A 483 -6.64 8.40 22.07
C VAL A 483 -6.04 7.12 22.65
N VAL A 484 -6.16 6.03 21.90
CA VAL A 484 -5.51 4.73 22.16
C VAL A 484 -4.51 4.47 21.05
N TYR A 485 -3.24 4.19 21.43
CA TYR A 485 -2.12 4.00 20.50
C TYR A 485 -1.93 2.54 20.04
N GLY A 486 -3.02 1.85 19.72
CA GLY A 486 -2.98 0.44 19.38
C GLY A 486 -2.95 -0.49 20.61
N LEU A 487 -2.69 -1.76 20.39
CA LEU A 487 -2.57 -2.79 21.42
C LEU A 487 -1.17 -3.39 21.40
N VAL A 488 -0.67 -3.75 22.58
CA VAL A 488 0.61 -4.47 22.68
C VAL A 488 0.49 -5.85 22.01
N GLY A 489 1.44 -6.20 21.16
CA GLY A 489 1.48 -7.47 20.42
C GLY A 489 0.48 -7.61 19.26
N LEU A 490 -0.47 -6.68 19.08
CA LEU A 490 -1.46 -6.73 18.02
C LEU A 490 -1.53 -5.39 17.27
N LYS A 491 -1.67 -5.42 15.94
CA LYS A 491 -1.97 -4.22 15.14
C LYS A 491 -3.46 -4.08 14.90
N THR A 492 -4.00 -2.89 15.07
CA THR A 492 -5.41 -2.61 14.77
C THR A 492 -5.58 -2.27 13.31
N HIS A 493 -6.22 -3.18 12.55
CA HIS A 493 -6.42 -3.01 11.11
C HIS A 493 -7.89 -2.95 10.70
N CYS A 494 -8.85 -3.25 11.58
CA CYS A 494 -10.27 -3.09 11.30
C CYS A 494 -10.65 -1.62 11.05
N LYS A 495 -11.65 -1.39 10.19
CA LYS A 495 -12.16 -0.06 9.84
C LYS A 495 -13.57 0.06 10.37
N LEU A 496 -13.68 0.68 11.54
CA LEU A 496 -14.90 0.74 12.34
C LEU A 496 -15.19 2.17 12.79
N SER A 497 -16.46 2.56 12.70
CA SER A 497 -17.01 3.75 13.33
C SER A 497 -18.30 3.42 14.05
N LEU A 498 -18.47 3.95 15.26
CA LEU A 498 -19.66 3.79 16.08
C LEU A 498 -20.10 5.16 16.62
N VAL A 499 -21.30 5.56 16.28
CA VAL A 499 -21.96 6.77 16.78
C VAL A 499 -23.08 6.36 17.72
N VAL A 500 -23.13 6.96 18.90
CA VAL A 500 -24.20 6.75 19.90
C VAL A 500 -25.02 8.03 19.99
N ARG A 501 -26.30 7.95 19.62
CA ARG A 501 -27.25 9.05 19.55
C ARG A 501 -28.38 8.84 20.53
N GLN A 502 -28.80 9.89 21.22
CA GLN A 502 -30.03 9.94 22.02
C GLN A 502 -31.24 10.06 21.09
N GLU A 503 -32.20 9.18 21.19
CA GLU A 503 -33.48 9.23 20.45
C GLU A 503 -34.64 9.07 21.42
N GLY A 504 -35.26 10.17 21.80
CA GLY A 504 -36.20 10.19 22.90
C GLY A 504 -35.55 9.68 24.20
N ASP A 505 -36.15 8.68 24.83
CA ASP A 505 -35.65 8.07 26.06
C ASP A 505 -34.67 6.91 25.82
N THR A 506 -34.26 6.64 24.56
CA THR A 506 -33.41 5.51 24.22
C THR A 506 -32.14 5.94 23.54
N LEU A 507 -31.08 5.09 23.61
CA LEU A 507 -29.82 5.26 22.87
C LEU A 507 -29.84 4.36 21.63
N ARG A 508 -29.65 4.97 20.45
CA ARG A 508 -29.46 4.24 19.21
C ARG A 508 -28.01 4.30 18.79
N ARG A 509 -27.52 3.19 18.23
CA ARG A 509 -26.17 3.07 17.70
C ARG A 509 -26.22 3.05 16.18
N TYR A 510 -25.41 3.87 15.56
CA TYR A 510 -25.19 3.90 14.12
C TYR A 510 -23.75 3.49 13.86
N SER A 511 -23.57 2.58 12.94
CA SER A 511 -22.27 1.90 12.75
C SER A 511 -21.83 1.97 11.30
N HIS A 512 -20.52 2.10 11.10
CA HIS A 512 -19.88 1.83 9.82
C HIS A 512 -18.85 0.72 9.99
N VAL A 513 -18.89 -0.28 9.11
CA VAL A 513 -17.88 -1.34 8.98
C VAL A 513 -17.39 -1.34 7.55
N GLY A 514 -16.08 -1.16 7.35
CA GLY A 514 -15.50 -1.03 6.03
C GLY A 514 -14.32 -1.97 5.75
N THR A 515 -14.02 -2.14 4.47
CA THR A 515 -12.78 -2.81 4.00
C THR A 515 -11.64 -1.83 3.86
N GLY A 516 -11.92 -0.56 3.53
CA GLY A 516 -10.98 0.51 3.23
C GLY A 516 -10.72 1.47 4.39
N ASN A 517 -9.54 2.08 4.40
CA ASN A 517 -9.17 3.09 5.38
C ASN A 517 -10.03 4.35 5.29
N TYR A 518 -10.17 5.06 6.41
CA TYR A 518 -10.86 6.36 6.46
C TYR A 518 -10.00 7.48 5.87
N HIS A 519 -9.75 7.38 4.56
CA HIS A 519 -8.86 8.27 3.84
C HIS A 519 -9.50 8.71 2.50
N PRO A 520 -10.01 9.97 2.40
CA PRO A 520 -10.78 10.41 1.23
C PRO A 520 -10.05 10.33 -0.11
N LYS A 521 -8.72 10.46 -0.13
CA LYS A 521 -7.93 10.36 -1.37
C LYS A 521 -7.84 8.90 -1.83
N THR A 522 -7.52 7.96 -0.93
CA THR A 522 -7.43 6.53 -1.30
C THR A 522 -8.79 5.96 -1.67
N ALA A 523 -9.88 6.40 -1.04
CA ALA A 523 -11.24 5.99 -1.37
C ALA A 523 -11.70 6.34 -2.80
N ARG A 524 -10.93 7.18 -3.54
CA ARG A 524 -11.15 7.48 -4.96
C ARG A 524 -10.37 6.56 -5.90
N LEU A 525 -9.38 5.85 -5.37
CA LEU A 525 -8.42 5.04 -6.11
C LEU A 525 -8.59 3.54 -5.84
N TYR A 526 -9.19 3.18 -4.70
CA TYR A 526 -9.35 1.83 -4.21
C TYR A 526 -10.79 1.36 -4.38
N GLU A 527 -10.94 0.12 -4.77
CA GLU A 527 -12.22 -0.56 -4.76
C GLU A 527 -12.43 -1.13 -3.35
N ASP A 528 -13.34 -0.53 -2.60
CA ASP A 528 -13.65 -0.85 -1.22
C ASP A 528 -15.16 -0.93 -0.95
N LEU A 529 -15.54 -1.68 0.07
CA LEU A 529 -16.92 -1.81 0.55
C LEU A 529 -17.08 -1.19 1.93
N GLY A 530 -18.27 -0.64 2.20
CA GLY A 530 -18.64 -0.13 3.49
C GLY A 530 -20.15 -0.40 3.79
N LEU A 531 -20.45 -0.80 5.02
CA LEU A 531 -21.83 -0.93 5.50
C LEU A 531 -22.09 0.18 6.51
N LEU A 532 -23.05 1.05 6.21
CA LEU A 532 -23.67 1.93 7.19
C LEU A 532 -24.97 1.24 7.68
N THR A 533 -25.13 1.10 9.00
CA THR A 533 -26.23 0.36 9.59
C THR A 533 -26.64 0.89 10.97
N ALA A 534 -27.91 0.76 11.28
CA ALA A 534 -28.47 0.93 12.62
C ALA A 534 -28.85 -0.41 13.28
N ASP A 535 -28.39 -1.56 12.74
CA ASP A 535 -28.65 -2.89 13.31
C ASP A 535 -28.18 -2.93 14.78
N PRO A 536 -29.08 -3.22 15.74
CA PRO A 536 -28.74 -3.23 17.17
C PRO A 536 -27.70 -4.27 17.54
N GLN A 537 -27.59 -5.39 16.80
CA GLN A 537 -26.62 -6.45 17.06
C GLN A 537 -25.22 -6.03 16.58
N VAL A 538 -25.11 -5.37 15.42
CA VAL A 538 -23.85 -4.78 14.93
C VAL A 538 -23.40 -3.69 15.90
N GLY A 539 -24.30 -2.77 16.28
CA GLY A 539 -23.99 -1.71 17.24
C GLY A 539 -23.54 -2.22 18.61
N ALA A 540 -24.14 -3.31 19.10
CA ALA A 540 -23.72 -3.96 20.34
C ALA A 540 -22.35 -4.63 20.21
N ASP A 541 -22.10 -5.35 19.10
CA ASP A 541 -20.82 -6.01 18.83
C ASP A 541 -19.69 -4.99 18.69
N LEU A 542 -19.92 -3.85 18.01
CA LEU A 542 -18.94 -2.78 17.94
C LEU A 542 -18.66 -2.14 19.29
N SER A 543 -19.70 -1.93 20.13
CA SER A 543 -19.51 -1.43 21.49
C SER A 543 -18.61 -2.37 22.31
N ASP A 544 -18.87 -3.68 22.22
CA ASP A 544 -18.07 -4.71 22.89
C ASP A 544 -16.64 -4.74 22.35
N LEU A 545 -16.45 -4.60 21.04
CA LEU A 545 -15.14 -4.60 20.39
C LEU A 545 -14.35 -3.34 20.77
N PHE A 546 -14.93 -2.15 20.73
CA PHE A 546 -14.25 -0.93 21.17
C PHE A 546 -13.86 -0.98 22.65
N ASN A 547 -14.71 -1.57 23.54
CA ASN A 547 -14.37 -1.77 24.94
C ASN A 547 -13.20 -2.77 25.13
N ARG A 548 -13.03 -3.75 24.21
CA ARG A 548 -11.87 -4.62 24.18
C ARG A 548 -10.62 -3.87 23.71
N LEU A 549 -10.75 -3.00 22.71
CA LEU A 549 -9.66 -2.25 22.12
C LEU A 549 -9.13 -1.12 23.03
N SER A 550 -9.99 -0.55 23.87
CA SER A 550 -9.64 0.57 24.77
C SER A 550 -9.45 0.17 26.22
N GLY A 551 -9.75 -1.08 26.59
CA GLY A 551 -9.72 -1.54 27.97
C GLY A 551 -9.42 -3.03 28.07
N TYR A 552 -9.69 -3.62 29.24
CA TYR A 552 -9.37 -5.02 29.53
C TYR A 552 -10.59 -5.96 29.39
N SER A 553 -11.56 -5.64 28.49
CA SER A 553 -12.68 -6.53 28.22
C SER A 553 -12.21 -7.85 27.63
N ARG A 554 -12.63 -8.97 28.20
CA ARG A 554 -12.31 -10.33 27.76
C ARG A 554 -13.37 -10.94 26.83
N ARG A 555 -14.31 -10.12 26.31
CA ARG A 555 -15.36 -10.64 25.43
C ARG A 555 -14.77 -11.06 24.10
N GLU A 556 -15.01 -12.30 23.69
CA GLU A 556 -14.44 -12.92 22.48
C GLU A 556 -15.52 -13.39 21.49
N THR A 557 -16.80 -13.35 21.88
CA THR A 557 -17.94 -13.82 21.06
C THR A 557 -18.80 -12.65 20.62
N TYR A 558 -19.11 -12.61 19.34
CA TYR A 558 -19.91 -11.58 18.69
C TYR A 558 -21.10 -12.23 17.94
N ARG A 559 -22.13 -11.45 17.67
CA ARG A 559 -23.40 -11.92 17.05
C ARG A 559 -23.35 -11.80 15.54
N ARG A 560 -22.79 -10.68 15.07
CA ARG A 560 -22.74 -10.27 13.66
C ARG A 560 -21.32 -10.12 13.14
N LEU A 561 -20.30 -10.17 14.00
CA LEU A 561 -18.92 -10.03 13.63
C LEU A 561 -18.15 -11.34 13.78
N LEU A 562 -17.17 -11.54 12.89
CA LEU A 562 -16.03 -12.42 13.11
C LEU A 562 -14.81 -11.54 13.33
N VAL A 563 -14.07 -11.77 14.41
CA VAL A 563 -12.97 -10.90 14.84
C VAL A 563 -11.69 -11.72 15.00
N ALA A 564 -10.61 -11.29 14.35
CA ALA A 564 -9.28 -11.83 14.58
C ALA A 564 -8.65 -11.20 15.86
N PRO A 565 -7.73 -11.96 16.54
CA PRO A 565 -7.22 -13.27 16.17
C PRO A 565 -8.08 -14.46 16.66
N LYS A 566 -9.19 -14.25 17.35
CA LYS A 566 -9.86 -15.32 18.12
C LYS A 566 -10.92 -16.13 17.35
N SER A 567 -11.76 -15.48 16.55
CA SER A 567 -12.93 -16.15 15.98
C SER A 567 -12.99 -16.15 14.45
N LEU A 568 -12.11 -15.42 13.78
CA LEU A 568 -12.24 -15.20 12.35
C LEU A 568 -11.83 -16.44 11.55
N ARG A 569 -10.61 -16.98 11.78
CA ARG A 569 -10.14 -18.18 11.09
C ARG A 569 -11.07 -19.36 11.30
N ASP A 570 -11.37 -19.69 12.55
CA ASP A 570 -12.23 -20.82 12.92
C ASP A 570 -13.65 -20.63 12.39
N GLY A 571 -14.13 -19.39 12.42
CA GLY A 571 -15.43 -19.02 11.88
C GLY A 571 -15.55 -19.27 10.38
N LEU A 572 -14.51 -18.96 9.60
CA LEU A 572 -14.46 -19.23 8.16
C LEU A 572 -14.32 -20.73 7.88
N ILE A 573 -13.41 -21.43 8.57
CA ILE A 573 -13.24 -22.89 8.44
C ILE A 573 -14.54 -23.63 8.78
N SER A 574 -15.24 -23.22 9.83
CA SER A 574 -16.54 -23.81 10.19
C SER A 574 -17.57 -23.69 9.05
N ARG A 575 -17.56 -22.55 8.32
CA ARG A 575 -18.45 -22.34 7.17
C ARG A 575 -18.05 -23.20 5.97
N ILE A 576 -16.75 -23.30 5.67
CA ILE A 576 -16.26 -24.21 4.64
C ILE A 576 -16.68 -25.66 4.96
N ASN A 577 -16.54 -26.09 6.22
CA ASN A 577 -16.96 -27.44 6.63
C ASN A 577 -18.47 -27.65 6.51
N LYS A 578 -19.29 -26.61 6.72
CA LYS A 578 -20.74 -26.68 6.47
C LYS A 578 -21.04 -26.88 4.98
N GLU A 579 -20.27 -26.25 4.09
CA GLU A 579 -20.44 -26.46 2.64
C GLU A 579 -20.13 -27.90 2.24
N ILE A 580 -19.11 -28.52 2.86
CA ILE A 580 -18.82 -29.95 2.70
C ILE A 580 -20.03 -30.79 3.12
N ALA A 581 -20.65 -30.49 4.26
CA ALA A 581 -21.82 -31.20 4.74
C ALA A 581 -23.05 -30.98 3.82
N HIS A 582 -23.25 -29.78 3.30
CA HIS A 582 -24.30 -29.48 2.31
C HIS A 582 -24.08 -30.28 1.03
N GLN A 583 -22.87 -30.27 0.48
CA GLN A 583 -22.53 -31.01 -0.73
C GLN A 583 -22.78 -32.51 -0.58
N ARG A 584 -22.36 -33.10 0.54
CA ARG A 584 -22.58 -34.53 0.84
C ARG A 584 -24.09 -34.87 0.99
N ALA A 585 -24.87 -33.88 1.41
CA ALA A 585 -26.34 -34.01 1.53
C ALA A 585 -27.11 -33.68 0.24
N GLY A 586 -26.41 -33.42 -0.89
CA GLY A 586 -27.00 -33.05 -2.18
C GLY A 586 -27.67 -31.68 -2.20
N ARG A 587 -27.32 -30.80 -1.27
CA ARG A 587 -27.81 -29.42 -1.21
C ARG A 587 -26.87 -28.47 -1.91
N PRO A 588 -27.33 -27.31 -2.43
CA PRO A 588 -26.46 -26.30 -3.04
C PRO A 588 -25.33 -25.90 -2.09
N ALA A 589 -24.09 -25.98 -2.58
CA ALA A 589 -22.88 -25.66 -1.83
C ALA A 589 -21.85 -24.97 -2.73
N TYR A 590 -21.18 -23.96 -2.21
CA TYR A 590 -20.02 -23.33 -2.84
C TYR A 590 -19.25 -22.50 -1.82
N VAL A 591 -17.95 -22.25 -2.13
CA VAL A 591 -17.11 -21.30 -1.41
C VAL A 591 -16.62 -20.26 -2.41
N ARG A 592 -16.84 -18.97 -2.16
CA ARG A 592 -16.36 -17.87 -3.02
C ARG A 592 -15.70 -16.80 -2.20
N PHE A 593 -14.44 -16.48 -2.50
CA PHE A 593 -13.66 -15.46 -1.81
C PHE A 593 -13.18 -14.39 -2.78
N LYS A 594 -13.26 -13.13 -2.38
CA LYS A 594 -12.50 -12.02 -2.93
C LYS A 594 -11.57 -11.53 -1.83
N VAL A 595 -10.25 -11.55 -2.06
CA VAL A 595 -9.22 -11.20 -1.09
C VAL A 595 -8.02 -10.54 -1.77
N ASN A 596 -7.17 -9.86 -1.01
CA ASN A 596 -5.92 -9.35 -1.57
C ASN A 596 -4.82 -10.41 -1.54
N SER A 597 -4.85 -11.30 -0.55
CA SER A 597 -3.85 -12.36 -0.36
C SER A 597 -4.48 -13.62 0.21
N MET A 598 -3.98 -14.78 -0.23
CA MET A 598 -4.44 -16.13 0.18
C MET A 598 -3.23 -17.01 0.47
N VAL A 599 -2.74 -17.00 1.72
CA VAL A 599 -1.53 -17.73 2.14
C VAL A 599 -1.64 -18.42 3.50
N ASP A 600 -2.78 -18.31 4.18
CA ASP A 600 -3.04 -19.03 5.43
C ASP A 600 -3.25 -20.52 5.17
N GLU A 601 -2.37 -21.37 5.67
CA GLU A 601 -2.35 -22.81 5.39
C GLU A 601 -3.63 -23.50 5.87
N ALA A 602 -4.16 -23.12 7.04
CA ALA A 602 -5.36 -23.75 7.58
C ALA A 602 -6.61 -23.47 6.73
N ILE A 603 -6.75 -22.24 6.24
CA ILE A 603 -7.84 -21.86 5.31
C ILE A 603 -7.65 -22.56 3.96
N ILE A 604 -6.41 -22.62 3.43
CA ILE A 604 -6.10 -23.30 2.16
C ILE A 604 -6.40 -24.79 2.27
N ASP A 605 -5.99 -25.43 3.36
CA ASP A 605 -6.29 -26.85 3.60
C ASP A 605 -7.79 -27.12 3.72
N ALA A 606 -8.55 -26.22 4.36
CA ALA A 606 -10.00 -26.33 4.39
C ALA A 606 -10.61 -26.22 2.97
N CYS A 607 -10.08 -25.34 2.10
CA CYS A 607 -10.50 -25.23 0.70
C CYS A 607 -10.18 -26.51 -0.09
N TYR A 608 -9.00 -27.12 0.13
CA TYR A 608 -8.65 -28.40 -0.50
C TYR A 608 -9.61 -29.52 -0.08
N ARG A 609 -9.92 -29.65 1.21
CA ARG A 609 -10.92 -30.62 1.70
C ARG A 609 -12.29 -30.38 1.10
N ALA A 610 -12.70 -29.10 0.95
CA ALA A 610 -13.96 -28.76 0.28
C ALA A 610 -13.95 -29.18 -1.19
N ALA A 611 -12.88 -28.93 -1.92
CA ALA A 611 -12.75 -29.33 -3.32
C ALA A 611 -12.77 -30.86 -3.49
N GLN A 612 -12.06 -31.62 -2.66
CA GLN A 612 -12.09 -33.09 -2.65
C GLN A 612 -13.50 -33.64 -2.33
N ALA A 613 -14.28 -32.92 -1.54
CA ALA A 613 -15.70 -33.27 -1.30
C ALA A 613 -16.65 -32.87 -2.46
N GLY A 614 -16.12 -32.26 -3.53
CA GLY A 614 -16.90 -31.85 -4.71
C GLY A 614 -17.51 -30.43 -4.60
N VAL A 615 -17.16 -29.65 -3.57
CA VAL A 615 -17.62 -28.26 -3.43
C VAL A 615 -16.85 -27.36 -4.42
N PRO A 616 -17.54 -26.57 -5.26
CA PRO A 616 -16.87 -25.57 -6.10
C PRO A 616 -16.27 -24.47 -5.23
N VAL A 617 -14.99 -24.12 -5.48
CA VAL A 617 -14.26 -23.06 -4.78
C VAL A 617 -13.76 -22.05 -5.78
N ASP A 618 -14.24 -20.81 -5.67
CA ASP A 618 -13.86 -19.69 -6.53
C ASP A 618 -13.09 -18.65 -5.70
N ILE A 619 -11.89 -18.30 -6.11
CA ILE A 619 -11.02 -17.33 -5.43
C ILE A 619 -10.64 -16.21 -6.38
N TRP A 620 -11.10 -15.01 -6.08
CA TRP A 620 -10.63 -13.79 -6.73
C TRP A 620 -9.58 -13.16 -5.82
N VAL A 621 -8.30 -13.30 -6.19
CA VAL A 621 -7.17 -12.77 -5.41
C VAL A 621 -6.42 -11.71 -6.19
N ARG A 622 -6.21 -10.53 -5.61
CA ARG A 622 -5.44 -9.47 -6.26
C ARG A 622 -3.95 -9.82 -6.37
N GLY A 623 -3.32 -10.21 -5.27
CA GLY A 623 -1.87 -10.31 -5.13
C GLY A 623 -1.38 -11.73 -4.91
N ILE A 624 -0.89 -11.98 -3.70
CA ILE A 624 -0.23 -13.24 -3.32
C ILE A 624 -1.25 -14.37 -3.15
N CYS A 625 -0.94 -15.54 -3.77
CA CYS A 625 -1.74 -16.74 -3.62
C CYS A 625 -0.83 -17.97 -3.47
N ALA A 626 -1.02 -18.72 -2.39
CA ALA A 626 -0.27 -19.95 -2.14
C ALA A 626 -1.07 -21.23 -2.45
N ILE A 627 -2.35 -21.12 -2.81
CA ILE A 627 -3.17 -22.28 -3.22
C ILE A 627 -2.82 -22.70 -4.65
N ARG A 628 -2.79 -24.01 -4.91
CA ARG A 628 -2.60 -24.60 -6.24
C ARG A 628 -3.94 -25.10 -6.79
N PRO A 629 -4.55 -24.39 -7.75
CA PRO A 629 -5.81 -24.82 -8.35
C PRO A 629 -5.59 -25.90 -9.41
N GLY A 630 -6.64 -26.68 -9.73
CA GLY A 630 -6.67 -27.59 -10.88
C GLY A 630 -5.75 -28.80 -10.75
N VAL A 631 -5.28 -29.15 -9.57
CA VAL A 631 -4.44 -30.35 -9.34
C VAL A 631 -5.33 -31.58 -9.21
N PRO A 632 -5.12 -32.65 -10.05
CA PRO A 632 -5.90 -33.87 -9.98
C PRO A 632 -5.89 -34.52 -8.59
N GLY A 633 -7.07 -34.89 -8.08
CA GLY A 633 -7.27 -35.49 -6.77
C GLY A 633 -7.14 -34.54 -5.58
N LEU A 634 -6.85 -33.27 -5.81
CA LEU A 634 -6.69 -32.27 -4.74
C LEU A 634 -7.60 -31.05 -4.94
N SER A 635 -7.55 -30.42 -6.12
CA SER A 635 -8.10 -29.06 -6.30
C SER A 635 -8.74 -28.84 -7.68
N GLU A 636 -9.26 -29.88 -8.32
CA GLU A 636 -9.91 -29.80 -9.64
C GLU A 636 -11.08 -28.80 -9.67
N ASN A 637 -11.77 -28.65 -8.55
CA ASN A 637 -12.90 -27.74 -8.39
C ASN A 637 -12.51 -26.36 -7.85
N ILE A 638 -11.21 -26.05 -7.75
CA ILE A 638 -10.74 -24.74 -7.33
C ILE A 638 -10.35 -23.92 -8.57
N ARG A 639 -10.92 -22.73 -8.67
CA ARG A 639 -10.54 -21.72 -9.69
C ARG A 639 -10.00 -20.49 -9.00
N VAL A 640 -8.86 -19.98 -9.47
CA VAL A 640 -8.24 -18.77 -8.93
C VAL A 640 -8.06 -17.76 -10.05
N ARG A 641 -8.55 -16.55 -9.84
CA ARG A 641 -8.43 -15.43 -10.79
C ARG A 641 -7.90 -14.18 -10.10
N SER A 642 -7.23 -13.34 -10.88
CA SER A 642 -6.77 -12.02 -10.47
C SER A 642 -7.28 -10.97 -11.43
N ILE A 643 -7.68 -9.82 -10.91
CA ILE A 643 -8.08 -8.66 -11.69
C ILE A 643 -7.26 -7.48 -11.19
N LEU A 644 -6.58 -6.81 -12.09
CA LEU A 644 -5.86 -5.56 -11.87
C LEU A 644 -6.36 -4.54 -12.89
N GLY A 645 -6.39 -3.28 -12.53
CA GLY A 645 -6.87 -2.26 -13.45
C GLY A 645 -6.71 -0.86 -12.88
N ARG A 646 -7.59 0.02 -13.32
CA ARG A 646 -7.61 1.43 -12.95
C ARG A 646 -7.69 1.70 -11.45
N PHE A 647 -8.52 0.91 -10.74
CA PHE A 647 -8.69 0.99 -9.30
C PHE A 647 -7.98 -0.19 -8.63
N LEU A 648 -7.40 0.04 -7.47
CA LEU A 648 -6.81 -1.04 -6.70
C LEU A 648 -7.94 -1.91 -6.11
N GLU A 649 -8.00 -3.18 -6.51
CA GLU A 649 -8.90 -4.17 -5.92
C GLU A 649 -8.50 -4.39 -4.46
N HIS A 650 -9.38 -3.97 -3.52
CA HIS A 650 -9.01 -3.94 -2.11
C HIS A 650 -10.09 -4.52 -1.18
N SER A 651 -11.33 -4.62 -1.62
CA SER A 651 -12.39 -5.23 -0.80
C SER A 651 -12.15 -6.72 -0.56
N ARG A 652 -12.63 -7.23 0.59
CA ARG A 652 -12.60 -8.65 0.94
C ARG A 652 -14.04 -9.09 1.20
N VAL A 653 -14.45 -10.11 0.46
CA VAL A 653 -15.81 -10.67 0.50
C VAL A 653 -15.73 -12.18 0.57
N PHE A 654 -16.54 -12.78 1.44
CA PHE A 654 -16.63 -14.22 1.66
C PHE A 654 -18.07 -14.65 1.51
N SER A 655 -18.36 -15.57 0.59
CA SER A 655 -19.70 -16.04 0.30
C SER A 655 -19.76 -17.56 0.30
N PHE A 656 -20.76 -18.11 0.96
CA PHE A 656 -21.01 -19.54 1.12
C PHE A 656 -22.41 -19.87 0.64
N GLY A 657 -22.58 -21.03 -0.01
CA GLY A 657 -23.86 -21.48 -0.58
C GLY A 657 -24.92 -21.81 0.46
N ASN A 658 -24.50 -22.30 1.64
CA ASN A 658 -25.29 -22.52 2.84
C ASN A 658 -26.64 -23.23 2.55
N GLY A 659 -26.57 -24.28 1.72
CA GLY A 659 -27.75 -25.10 1.40
C GLY A 659 -28.83 -24.42 0.55
N GLY A 660 -28.48 -23.31 -0.13
CA GLY A 660 -29.39 -22.54 -1.00
C GLY A 660 -29.79 -21.17 -0.43
N GLU A 661 -29.41 -20.86 0.81
CA GLU A 661 -29.60 -19.56 1.46
C GLU A 661 -28.22 -18.87 1.67
N PRO A 662 -27.65 -18.18 0.68
CA PRO A 662 -26.28 -17.69 0.73
C PRO A 662 -25.97 -16.87 1.98
N GLU A 663 -24.85 -17.21 2.63
CA GLU A 663 -24.29 -16.46 3.74
C GLU A 663 -23.11 -15.63 3.24
N VAL A 664 -23.15 -14.30 3.42
CA VAL A 664 -22.14 -13.36 2.89
C VAL A 664 -21.56 -12.51 4.01
N TRP A 665 -20.24 -12.38 3.99
CA TRP A 665 -19.45 -11.58 4.91
C TRP A 665 -18.50 -10.67 4.14
N PHE A 666 -18.18 -9.52 4.70
CA PHE A 666 -17.07 -8.71 4.19
C PHE A 666 -16.39 -7.93 5.33
N GLY A 667 -15.17 -7.45 5.08
CA GLY A 667 -14.45 -6.62 6.05
C GLY A 667 -12.96 -6.49 5.76
N SER A 668 -12.16 -6.34 6.81
CA SER A 668 -10.77 -5.89 6.70
C SER A 668 -9.73 -7.02 6.51
N ALA A 669 -10.08 -8.28 6.78
CA ALA A 669 -9.14 -9.39 6.86
C ALA A 669 -8.78 -10.00 5.51
N ASP A 670 -7.47 -10.16 5.26
CA ASP A 670 -6.95 -11.09 4.26
C ASP A 670 -6.65 -12.46 4.88
N MET A 671 -6.51 -13.47 4.03
CA MET A 671 -6.21 -14.85 4.46
C MET A 671 -4.71 -15.05 4.62
N MET A 672 -4.18 -14.44 5.66
CA MET A 672 -2.75 -14.44 6.01
C MET A 672 -2.58 -14.57 7.52
N HIS A 673 -1.54 -15.27 7.99
CA HIS A 673 -1.26 -15.44 9.42
C HIS A 673 -1.25 -14.12 10.19
N ARG A 674 -0.54 -13.11 9.69
CA ARG A 674 -0.50 -11.81 10.36
C ARG A 674 -1.88 -11.17 10.53
N ASN A 675 -2.81 -11.31 9.56
CA ASN A 675 -4.17 -10.80 9.66
C ASN A 675 -4.99 -11.61 10.66
N LEU A 676 -4.78 -12.93 10.68
CA LEU A 676 -5.59 -13.84 11.46
C LEU A 676 -5.04 -14.09 12.89
N ASP A 677 -3.75 -13.84 13.14
CA ASP A 677 -3.09 -14.12 14.42
C ASP A 677 -2.53 -12.88 15.13
N ARG A 678 -2.07 -11.85 14.36
CA ARG A 678 -1.34 -10.70 14.90
C ARG A 678 -2.02 -9.36 14.70
N ARG A 679 -3.27 -9.37 14.20
CA ARG A 679 -4.06 -8.18 13.95
C ARG A 679 -5.45 -8.28 14.55
N ILE A 680 -6.02 -7.12 14.85
CA ILE A 680 -7.45 -6.98 15.06
C ILE A 680 -8.08 -6.68 13.71
N GLU A 681 -8.77 -7.67 13.18
CA GLU A 681 -9.56 -7.59 11.96
C GLU A 681 -11.03 -7.87 12.27
N ALA A 682 -11.93 -7.37 11.44
CA ALA A 682 -13.37 -7.63 11.60
C ALA A 682 -14.02 -7.91 10.26
N LEU A 683 -14.81 -8.97 10.20
CA LEU A 683 -15.78 -9.23 9.14
C LEU A 683 -17.19 -9.03 9.70
N VAL A 684 -18.07 -8.40 8.92
CA VAL A 684 -19.49 -8.23 9.25
C VAL A 684 -20.34 -9.15 8.39
N ARG A 685 -21.34 -9.78 8.99
CA ARG A 685 -22.35 -10.57 8.28
C ARG A 685 -23.36 -9.65 7.61
N VAL A 686 -23.56 -9.84 6.32
CA VAL A 686 -24.57 -9.12 5.54
C VAL A 686 -25.91 -9.82 5.67
N THR A 687 -26.89 -9.13 6.23
CA THR A 687 -28.22 -9.70 6.51
C THR A 687 -29.28 -9.27 5.50
N ASP A 688 -29.18 -8.07 4.96
CA ASP A 688 -30.09 -7.57 3.93
C ASP A 688 -30.03 -8.44 2.66
N PRO A 689 -31.17 -8.98 2.18
CA PRO A 689 -31.18 -9.85 1.00
C PRO A 689 -30.67 -9.16 -0.28
N ALA A 690 -30.99 -7.87 -0.47
CA ALA A 690 -30.57 -7.13 -1.66
C ALA A 690 -29.05 -6.93 -1.67
N HIS A 691 -28.46 -6.64 -0.52
CA HIS A 691 -27.02 -6.50 -0.36
C HIS A 691 -26.30 -7.85 -0.56
N ARG A 692 -26.86 -8.96 -0.05
CA ARG A 692 -26.31 -10.30 -0.31
C ARG A 692 -26.29 -10.63 -1.81
N VAL A 693 -27.39 -10.35 -2.50
CA VAL A 693 -27.48 -10.54 -3.97
C VAL A 693 -26.47 -9.66 -4.70
N ALA A 694 -26.30 -8.39 -4.29
CA ALA A 694 -25.35 -7.47 -4.92
C ALA A 694 -23.91 -7.97 -4.79
N LEU A 695 -23.48 -8.42 -3.61
CA LEU A 695 -22.15 -8.96 -3.35
C LEU A 695 -21.90 -10.30 -4.04
N SER A 696 -22.90 -11.21 -4.05
CA SER A 696 -22.81 -12.46 -4.79
C SER A 696 -22.62 -12.21 -6.29
N ARG A 697 -23.39 -11.27 -6.84
CA ARG A 697 -23.26 -10.87 -8.25
C ARG A 697 -21.89 -10.25 -8.58
N LEU A 698 -21.32 -9.47 -7.66
CA LEU A 698 -19.96 -8.94 -7.81
C LEU A 698 -18.94 -10.08 -7.97
N LEU A 699 -19.00 -11.09 -7.08
CA LEU A 699 -18.13 -12.26 -7.13
C LEU A 699 -18.34 -13.07 -8.42
N GLU A 700 -19.58 -13.31 -8.80
CA GLU A 700 -19.93 -14.02 -10.04
C GLU A 700 -19.39 -13.30 -11.28
N THR A 701 -19.54 -11.96 -11.32
CA THR A 701 -19.05 -11.16 -12.44
C THR A 701 -17.50 -11.23 -12.54
N GLY A 702 -16.76 -11.12 -11.41
CA GLY A 702 -15.33 -11.23 -11.39
C GLY A 702 -14.81 -12.61 -11.79
N MET A 703 -15.57 -13.67 -11.49
CA MET A 703 -15.24 -15.07 -11.81
C MET A 703 -15.85 -15.57 -13.12
N ALA A 704 -16.52 -14.71 -13.90
CA ALA A 704 -17.11 -15.08 -15.19
C ALA A 704 -16.06 -15.19 -16.30
N ASP A 705 -16.19 -16.16 -17.20
CA ASP A 705 -15.27 -16.36 -18.33
C ASP A 705 -15.34 -15.22 -19.37
N THR A 706 -16.35 -14.38 -19.28
CA THR A 706 -16.53 -13.16 -20.08
C THR A 706 -15.84 -11.93 -19.47
N THR A 707 -15.14 -12.10 -18.35
CA THR A 707 -14.43 -11.01 -17.67
C THR A 707 -12.93 -11.13 -17.89
N SER A 708 -12.31 -10.03 -18.35
CA SER A 708 -10.84 -9.93 -18.49
C SER A 708 -10.17 -10.12 -17.13
N SER A 709 -9.28 -11.12 -17.05
CA SER A 709 -8.62 -11.51 -15.79
C SER A 709 -7.38 -12.37 -16.05
N TRP A 710 -6.56 -12.56 -15.02
CA TRP A 710 -5.49 -13.57 -15.03
C TRP A 710 -5.98 -14.82 -14.32
N HIS A 711 -5.68 -15.99 -14.88
CA HIS A 711 -6.00 -17.30 -14.33
C HIS A 711 -4.75 -17.97 -13.80
N LEU A 712 -4.80 -18.50 -12.59
CA LEU A 712 -3.70 -19.25 -11.98
C LEU A 712 -3.78 -20.71 -12.42
N GLY A 713 -2.67 -21.23 -12.96
CA GLY A 713 -2.52 -22.64 -13.30
C GLY A 713 -2.00 -23.51 -12.13
N PRO A 714 -2.08 -24.85 -12.28
CA PRO A 714 -1.57 -25.80 -11.28
C PRO A 714 -0.05 -25.75 -11.10
N ASP A 715 0.68 -25.19 -12.05
CA ASP A 715 2.12 -24.95 -12.03
C ASP A 715 2.53 -23.67 -11.29
N GLY A 716 1.54 -22.85 -10.88
CA GLY A 716 1.75 -21.56 -10.23
C GLY A 716 1.99 -20.40 -11.19
N ASN A 717 1.82 -20.61 -12.49
CA ASN A 717 1.92 -19.55 -13.49
C ASN A 717 0.55 -18.90 -13.73
N TRP A 718 0.57 -17.60 -14.02
CA TRP A 718 -0.62 -16.84 -14.36
C TRP A 718 -0.72 -16.63 -15.87
N THR A 719 -1.90 -16.84 -16.42
CA THR A 719 -2.19 -16.61 -17.84
C THR A 719 -3.25 -15.52 -17.95
N ARG A 720 -2.96 -14.48 -18.73
CA ARG A 720 -3.91 -13.40 -19.00
C ARG A 720 -4.96 -13.85 -20.03
N HIS A 721 -6.22 -13.67 -19.68
CA HIS A 721 -7.38 -13.86 -20.54
C HIS A 721 -8.02 -12.47 -20.79
N ALA A 722 -7.65 -11.84 -21.89
CA ALA A 722 -8.12 -10.51 -22.28
C ALA A 722 -9.04 -10.54 -23.50
N THR A 723 -9.08 -11.66 -24.24
CA THR A 723 -9.91 -11.86 -25.44
C THR A 723 -10.69 -13.17 -25.34
N ASP A 724 -11.84 -13.24 -26.02
CA ASP A 724 -12.60 -14.47 -26.18
C ASP A 724 -12.00 -15.38 -27.29
N ALA A 725 -12.68 -16.49 -27.58
CA ALA A 725 -12.26 -17.45 -28.60
C ALA A 725 -12.24 -16.86 -30.03
N ASP A 726 -13.02 -15.81 -30.27
CA ASP A 726 -13.10 -15.10 -31.56
C ASP A 726 -12.13 -13.92 -31.63
N GLY A 727 -11.29 -13.72 -30.60
CA GLY A 727 -10.30 -12.63 -30.50
C GLY A 727 -10.92 -11.28 -30.11
N GLN A 728 -12.20 -11.23 -29.68
CA GLN A 728 -12.82 -9.98 -29.22
C GLN A 728 -12.41 -9.65 -27.80
N PRO A 729 -12.18 -8.39 -27.46
CA PRO A 729 -11.81 -7.98 -26.10
C PRO A 729 -12.86 -8.36 -25.07
N LEU A 730 -12.44 -9.04 -24.01
CA LEU A 730 -13.28 -9.26 -22.82
C LEU A 730 -13.45 -7.96 -22.04
N ARG A 731 -14.61 -7.83 -21.38
CA ARG A 731 -14.90 -6.62 -20.59
C ARG A 731 -14.17 -6.65 -19.25
N HIS A 732 -13.65 -5.50 -18.84
CA HIS A 732 -13.07 -5.32 -17.50
C HIS A 732 -14.17 -5.08 -16.47
N VAL A 733 -14.09 -5.75 -15.29
CA VAL A 733 -15.13 -5.64 -14.24
C VAL A 733 -15.34 -4.20 -13.77
N GLN A 734 -14.26 -3.42 -13.63
CA GLN A 734 -14.34 -2.02 -13.17
C GLN A 734 -15.07 -1.13 -14.17
N GLU A 735 -14.88 -1.36 -15.47
CA GLU A 735 -15.63 -0.66 -16.51
C GLU A 735 -17.11 -1.02 -16.50
N MET A 736 -17.42 -2.33 -16.29
CA MET A 736 -18.82 -2.76 -16.14
C MET A 736 -19.51 -2.10 -14.95
N LEU A 737 -18.78 -1.92 -13.83
CA LEU A 737 -19.30 -1.23 -12.65
C LEU A 737 -19.46 0.29 -12.87
N ILE A 738 -18.51 0.93 -13.55
CA ILE A 738 -18.61 2.34 -13.98
C ILE A 738 -19.85 2.55 -14.86
N ASP A 739 -20.04 1.71 -15.88
CA ASP A 739 -21.16 1.78 -16.80
C ASP A 739 -22.50 1.53 -16.09
N ALA A 740 -22.55 0.55 -15.18
CA ALA A 740 -23.74 0.29 -14.37
C ALA A 740 -24.11 1.52 -13.53
N ARG A 741 -23.11 2.22 -12.99
CA ARG A 741 -23.32 3.45 -12.21
C ARG A 741 -23.79 4.61 -13.07
N ARG A 742 -23.21 4.79 -14.27
CA ARG A 742 -23.64 5.81 -15.25
C ARG A 742 -25.08 5.61 -15.68
N ARG A 743 -25.50 4.37 -15.95
CA ARG A 743 -26.88 4.05 -16.34
C ARG A 743 -27.87 4.35 -15.22
N ARG A 744 -27.57 4.04 -13.97
CA ARG A 744 -28.43 4.35 -12.81
C ARG A 744 -28.64 5.87 -12.63
N ARG A 745 -27.69 6.70 -13.04
CA ARG A 745 -27.83 8.17 -13.02
C ARG A 745 -28.67 8.72 -14.17
N ALA A 746 -28.67 8.04 -15.30
CA ALA A 746 -29.43 8.46 -16.48
C ALA A 746 -30.92 8.02 -16.44
N THR A 747 -31.28 7.15 -15.50
CA THR A 747 -32.68 6.75 -15.29
C THR A 747 -33.21 7.53 -14.09
N PRO A 748 -34.19 8.44 -14.27
CA PRO A 748 -34.75 9.29 -13.20
C PRO A 748 -35.44 8.47 -12.12
#